data_46979b0706956e48bf92d8988be14f95
#
_entry.id   46979b0706956e48bf92d8988be14f95
#
_cell.length_a   1.000
_cell.length_b   1.000
_cell.length_c   1.000
_cell.angle_alpha   90.00
_cell.angle_beta   90.00
_cell.angle_gamma   90.00
#
_symmetry.space_group_name_H-M   'P 1'
#
loop_
_entity.id
_entity.type
_entity.pdbx_description
1 polymer ?
#
loop_
_entity_poly.entity_id
_entity_poly.type
_entity_poly.pdbx_seq_one_letter_code
_entity_poly.pdbx_strand_id
1 'polypeptide(L)'
;MLSRQLEVSLRLAVSMARQKRHEFLTVEHLLLALLDNDSAVNALKACGADIVSLRKELEEYVEQHTPKLGENNDQAPHPTESFDRILQRAIFHVQSSGGDRTVEGADVLVAMYSERDSFAVYLLKRHQINRLTLTQYLSHGTRKEDIQAEEEVEDIEGDAASSSNAGPLEQFTLNLNNEALKGKTDPLIGREKEIERTAQILCRRRKNNPLLVGDPGVGKTSIAEGLAWLIVNGKAPKPLANAEVYSLDIGALVAGTKYRGDFEKRLKQLLNALKKNPNAILFIDEIHMIIGAGSSMGSTMDASNLIKPALANGTLRCIGSTTFQEYRQVFEKDHALSRRFQKVDVNEPSISETIDILRGLKTKFEDFHHVEYEDKALVAAVELSSKFINDRFLPDKAIDVIDEAGAQRRLKAESDDSLITIENIEDIVSKIARIPPKTVSKDDKAVLQYLERDLKRVVFGQDEAISALASAIKLSRAGLKAPDKPVGSFVFAGPTGVGKTEVTKQLAKLLGVELVRFDMSEYMERHAVSRLIGAPPGYVGYDQGGLLTDAIHKNPHCVLLLDEIEKAHPDVFNLLLQVMDHGALTDNNGRKSDFRNVIIVLTTNIGAESISRTSIGFTEQDNSNDNQEAMKRAFAPEFRNRLDGVIQFKALPTSVIESVVDKFLTELQAQLDDKKVVLEVDQSARDWLAANGYDRQMGARPMQRLIQEHLKKPLAEMILFGELADHGGNVAVSVKKEDGKEVGLQLSVFEDQTAEPA
;
A
#
# COMPACT_ATOMS: atom_id res chain seq x y z
N MET A 1 17.29 11.35 -16.74
CA MET A 1 17.67 12.24 -17.88
C MET A 1 18.20 11.39 -19.00
N LEU A 2 18.02 11.81 -20.29
CA LEU A 2 18.62 11.13 -21.43
C LEU A 2 20.12 11.42 -21.49
N SER A 3 20.91 10.45 -21.94
CA SER A 3 22.34 10.67 -22.18
C SER A 3 22.56 11.59 -23.38
N ARG A 4 23.63 12.38 -23.39
CA ARG A 4 23.94 13.29 -24.45
C ARG A 4 24.09 12.61 -25.83
N GLN A 5 24.61 11.38 -25.83
CA GLN A 5 24.73 10.56 -27.05
C GLN A 5 23.34 10.08 -27.54
N LEU A 6 22.41 9.74 -26.66
CA LEU A 6 21.06 9.36 -27.05
C LEU A 6 20.29 10.55 -27.64
N GLU A 7 20.44 11.74 -27.07
CA GLU A 7 19.83 12.96 -27.66
C GLU A 7 20.35 13.24 -29.09
N VAL A 8 21.63 13.00 -29.34
CA VAL A 8 22.20 13.14 -30.70
C VAL A 8 21.59 12.09 -31.63
N SER A 9 21.43 10.84 -31.18
CA SER A 9 20.82 9.78 -31.99
C SER A 9 19.34 10.07 -32.30
N LEU A 10 18.58 10.62 -31.35
CA LEU A 10 17.19 11.03 -31.60
C LEU A 10 17.10 12.17 -32.64
N ARG A 11 18.00 13.17 -32.56
CA ARG A 11 18.08 14.24 -33.57
C ARG A 11 18.47 13.68 -34.95
N LEU A 12 19.35 12.68 -34.97
CA LEU A 12 19.76 12.01 -36.21
C LEU A 12 18.56 11.27 -36.84
N ALA A 13 17.76 10.54 -36.07
CA ALA A 13 16.57 9.88 -36.56
C ALA A 13 15.56 10.86 -37.20
N VAL A 14 15.33 12.00 -36.54
CA VAL A 14 14.46 13.06 -37.08
C VAL A 14 15.06 13.66 -38.36
N SER A 15 16.38 13.93 -38.39
CA SER A 15 17.09 14.46 -39.55
C SER A 15 17.01 13.50 -40.75
N MET A 16 17.21 12.19 -40.53
CA MET A 16 17.12 11.16 -41.57
C MET A 16 15.70 11.07 -42.16
N ALA A 17 14.68 11.07 -41.31
CA ALA A 17 13.29 11.04 -41.76
C ALA A 17 12.94 12.31 -42.55
N ARG A 18 13.44 13.49 -42.14
CA ARG A 18 13.23 14.75 -42.84
C ARG A 18 13.96 14.81 -44.17
N GLN A 19 15.21 14.36 -44.23
CA GLN A 19 16.01 14.34 -45.45
C GLN A 19 15.41 13.46 -46.54
N LYS A 20 14.80 12.31 -46.12
CA LYS A 20 14.13 11.39 -47.00
C LYS A 20 12.64 11.74 -47.24
N ARG A 21 12.17 12.86 -46.66
CA ARG A 21 10.79 13.34 -46.73
C ARG A 21 9.75 12.33 -46.25
N HIS A 22 10.06 11.54 -45.22
CA HIS A 22 9.13 10.61 -44.64
C HIS A 22 8.09 11.35 -43.77
N GLU A 23 6.84 10.91 -43.86
CA GLU A 23 5.72 11.49 -43.11
C GLU A 23 5.78 11.10 -41.63
N PHE A 24 6.25 9.89 -41.32
CA PHE A 24 6.29 9.36 -39.98
C PHE A 24 7.72 9.03 -39.53
N LEU A 25 7.97 9.27 -38.23
CA LEU A 25 9.17 8.85 -37.53
C LEU A 25 8.86 7.52 -36.84
N THR A 26 9.34 6.41 -37.39
CA THR A 26 9.03 5.04 -36.95
C THR A 26 10.12 4.45 -36.07
N VAL A 27 9.84 3.26 -35.50
CA VAL A 27 10.80 2.48 -34.66
C VAL A 27 12.04 2.10 -35.48
N GLU A 28 11.90 1.87 -36.80
CA GLU A 28 12.97 1.54 -37.71
C GLU A 28 13.95 2.70 -37.89
N HIS A 29 13.45 3.95 -37.95
CA HIS A 29 14.31 5.15 -37.93
C HIS A 29 15.09 5.26 -36.62
N LEU A 30 14.44 4.92 -35.48
CA LEU A 30 15.11 4.93 -34.19
C LEU A 30 16.23 3.88 -34.14
N LEU A 31 15.97 2.65 -34.58
CA LEU A 31 17.00 1.63 -34.63
C LEU A 31 18.15 2.02 -35.57
N LEU A 32 17.84 2.59 -36.74
CA LEU A 32 18.85 3.05 -37.69
C LEU A 32 19.78 4.13 -37.04
N ALA A 33 19.22 5.09 -36.34
CA ALA A 33 19.98 6.11 -35.64
C ALA A 33 20.77 5.55 -34.45
N LEU A 34 20.30 4.48 -33.81
CA LEU A 34 21.02 3.80 -32.73
C LEU A 34 22.20 2.97 -33.25
N LEU A 35 22.26 2.62 -34.55
CA LEU A 35 23.44 2.01 -35.16
C LEU A 35 24.64 2.97 -35.28
N ASP A 36 24.45 4.25 -34.97
CA ASP A 36 25.51 5.27 -34.85
C ASP A 36 25.75 5.67 -33.38
N ASN A 37 25.12 5.02 -32.41
CA ASN A 37 25.27 5.27 -30.98
C ASN A 37 26.26 4.27 -30.36
N ASP A 38 27.35 4.76 -29.75
CA ASP A 38 28.39 3.88 -29.21
C ASP A 38 27.87 2.85 -28.20
N SER A 39 26.99 3.25 -27.28
CA SER A 39 26.42 2.36 -26.28
C SER A 39 25.58 1.24 -26.94
N ALA A 40 24.74 1.59 -27.91
CA ALA A 40 23.90 0.65 -28.64
C ALA A 40 24.75 -0.28 -29.54
N VAL A 41 25.71 0.28 -30.26
CA VAL A 41 26.61 -0.49 -31.16
C VAL A 41 27.46 -1.50 -30.37
N ASN A 42 27.99 -1.09 -29.21
CA ASN A 42 28.76 -2.00 -28.36
C ASN A 42 27.88 -3.15 -27.83
N ALA A 43 26.65 -2.88 -27.43
CA ALA A 43 25.70 -3.89 -26.99
C ALA A 43 25.34 -4.85 -28.14
N LEU A 44 25.08 -4.34 -29.34
CA LEU A 44 24.77 -5.15 -30.52
C LEU A 44 25.97 -6.02 -30.95
N LYS A 45 27.18 -5.46 -30.97
CA LYS A 45 28.42 -6.22 -31.28
C LYS A 45 28.69 -7.29 -30.24
N ALA A 46 28.52 -7.00 -28.96
CA ALA A 46 28.66 -7.98 -27.89
C ALA A 46 27.67 -9.15 -28.02
N CYS A 47 26.49 -8.89 -28.61
CA CYS A 47 25.52 -9.94 -28.95
C CYS A 47 25.78 -10.62 -30.30
N GLY A 48 26.88 -10.30 -31.00
CA GLY A 48 27.27 -10.93 -32.26
C GLY A 48 26.56 -10.42 -33.50
N ALA A 49 26.03 -9.17 -33.46
CA ALA A 49 25.35 -8.55 -34.59
C ALA A 49 26.30 -8.11 -35.70
N ASP A 50 25.96 -8.44 -36.97
CA ASP A 50 26.56 -7.79 -38.13
C ASP A 50 25.87 -6.44 -38.40
N ILE A 51 26.49 -5.36 -37.89
CA ILE A 51 25.96 -3.99 -37.99
C ILE A 51 25.79 -3.56 -39.44
N VAL A 52 26.67 -4.02 -40.35
CA VAL A 52 26.65 -3.60 -41.76
C VAL A 52 25.44 -4.20 -42.47
N SER A 53 25.21 -5.50 -42.28
CA SER A 53 24.07 -6.19 -42.85
C SER A 53 22.75 -5.66 -42.28
N LEU A 54 22.68 -5.46 -40.95
CA LEU A 54 21.51 -4.93 -40.26
C LEU A 54 21.15 -3.50 -40.76
N ARG A 55 22.14 -2.63 -40.95
CA ARG A 55 21.95 -1.27 -41.47
C ARG A 55 21.35 -1.31 -42.89
N LYS A 56 21.93 -2.14 -43.76
CA LYS A 56 21.46 -2.24 -45.15
C LYS A 56 20.01 -2.68 -45.25
N GLU A 57 19.66 -3.72 -44.53
CA GLU A 57 18.26 -4.24 -44.52
C GLU A 57 17.26 -3.22 -43.94
N LEU A 58 17.66 -2.45 -42.92
CA LEU A 58 16.86 -1.38 -42.35
C LEU A 58 16.66 -0.21 -43.33
N GLU A 59 17.73 0.21 -43.98
CA GLU A 59 17.66 1.29 -44.96
C GLU A 59 16.75 0.94 -46.13
N GLU A 60 16.88 -0.27 -46.67
CA GLU A 60 16.00 -0.79 -47.74
C GLU A 60 14.53 -0.82 -47.29
N TYR A 61 14.26 -1.31 -46.08
CA TYR A 61 12.91 -1.38 -45.58
C TYR A 61 12.28 0.01 -45.36
N VAL A 62 12.99 0.91 -44.70
CA VAL A 62 12.53 2.29 -44.43
C VAL A 62 12.25 3.02 -45.74
N GLU A 63 13.07 2.84 -46.78
CA GLU A 63 12.90 3.48 -48.08
C GLU A 63 11.64 2.96 -48.81
N GLN A 64 11.34 1.68 -48.68
CA GLN A 64 10.23 1.02 -49.42
C GLN A 64 8.88 1.15 -48.72
N HIS A 65 8.85 1.22 -47.37
CA HIS A 65 7.62 1.06 -46.61
C HIS A 65 7.17 2.32 -45.85
N THR A 66 8.03 3.35 -45.76
CA THR A 66 7.63 4.58 -45.09
C THR A 66 6.97 5.56 -46.08
N PRO A 67 5.73 6.04 -45.83
CA PRO A 67 5.07 7.04 -46.70
C PRO A 67 5.92 8.32 -46.79
N LYS A 68 6.01 8.85 -48.04
CA LYS A 68 6.74 10.10 -48.34
C LYS A 68 5.76 11.25 -48.48
N LEU A 69 6.16 12.42 -47.94
CA LEU A 69 5.42 13.67 -48.10
C LEU A 69 5.48 14.16 -49.55
N GLY A 70 4.36 14.69 -50.07
CA GLY A 70 4.30 15.27 -51.42
C GLY A 70 5.22 16.46 -51.58
N GLU A 71 5.59 16.79 -52.86
CA GLU A 71 6.62 17.77 -53.20
C GLU A 71 6.42 19.19 -52.64
N ASN A 72 5.20 19.56 -52.24
CA ASN A 72 4.85 20.88 -51.69
C ASN A 72 4.61 20.93 -50.18
N ASN A 73 4.87 19.84 -49.44
CA ASN A 73 4.60 19.77 -47.99
C ASN A 73 5.95 19.74 -47.21
N ASP A 74 6.22 20.78 -46.45
CA ASP A 74 7.47 20.96 -45.64
C ASP A 74 7.18 20.70 -44.14
N GLN A 75 6.23 19.80 -43.81
CA GLN A 75 5.93 19.43 -42.43
C GLN A 75 7.04 18.57 -41.84
N ALA A 76 7.29 18.74 -40.53
CA ALA A 76 8.20 17.88 -39.80
C ALA A 76 7.60 16.46 -39.67
N PRO A 77 8.43 15.40 -39.75
CA PRO A 77 7.95 14.02 -39.56
C PRO A 77 7.29 13.85 -38.17
N HIS A 78 6.13 13.20 -38.15
CA HIS A 78 5.37 12.94 -36.92
C HIS A 78 5.88 11.64 -36.26
N PRO A 79 6.24 11.64 -34.95
CA PRO A 79 6.57 10.40 -34.26
C PRO A 79 5.34 9.50 -34.19
N THR A 80 5.55 8.19 -34.40
CA THR A 80 4.50 7.18 -34.20
C THR A 80 4.32 6.91 -32.71
N GLU A 81 3.12 6.46 -32.30
CA GLU A 81 2.86 6.09 -30.91
C GLU A 81 3.85 5.04 -30.39
N SER A 82 4.29 4.10 -31.23
CA SER A 82 5.28 3.09 -30.86
C SER A 82 6.65 3.69 -30.58
N PHE A 83 7.05 4.72 -31.33
CA PHE A 83 8.28 5.46 -31.10
C PHE A 83 8.28 6.13 -29.73
N ASP A 84 7.22 6.84 -29.36
CA ASP A 84 7.08 7.52 -28.09
C ASP A 84 6.98 6.51 -26.92
N ARG A 85 6.23 5.42 -27.07
CA ARG A 85 6.14 4.36 -26.06
C ARG A 85 7.48 3.73 -25.73
N ILE A 86 8.33 3.47 -26.71
CA ILE A 86 9.66 2.90 -26.49
C ILE A 86 10.51 3.84 -25.64
N LEU A 87 10.53 5.13 -25.93
CA LEU A 87 11.30 6.11 -25.16
C LEU A 87 10.78 6.24 -23.72
N GLN A 88 9.46 6.30 -23.54
CA GLN A 88 8.85 6.36 -22.22
C GLN A 88 9.21 5.11 -21.40
N ARG A 89 9.16 3.92 -22.00
CA ARG A 89 9.51 2.67 -21.32
C ARG A 89 10.98 2.59 -20.96
N ALA A 90 11.88 3.07 -21.82
CA ALA A 90 13.31 3.13 -21.52
C ALA A 90 13.57 4.05 -20.32
N ILE A 91 12.93 5.23 -20.29
CA ILE A 91 13.03 6.17 -19.16
C ILE A 91 12.50 5.54 -17.88
N PHE A 92 11.31 4.94 -17.92
CA PHE A 92 10.69 4.29 -16.76
C PHE A 92 11.54 3.14 -16.23
N HIS A 93 12.10 2.31 -17.12
CA HIS A 93 12.95 1.18 -16.74
C HIS A 93 14.21 1.63 -15.99
N VAL A 94 14.88 2.66 -16.45
CA VAL A 94 16.07 3.20 -15.79
C VAL A 94 15.72 3.86 -14.45
N GLN A 95 14.61 4.59 -14.37
CA GLN A 95 14.14 5.20 -13.12
C GLN A 95 13.74 4.15 -12.05
N SER A 96 13.13 3.03 -12.47
CA SER A 96 12.73 1.96 -11.55
C SER A 96 13.90 1.10 -11.05
N SER A 97 15.04 1.14 -11.73
CA SER A 97 16.25 0.38 -11.35
C SER A 97 17.07 1.03 -10.21
N GLY A 98 16.59 2.11 -9.59
CA GLY A 98 17.11 2.64 -8.31
C GLY A 98 18.45 3.38 -8.37
N GLY A 99 18.85 3.96 -9.51
CA GLY A 99 20.08 4.74 -9.63
C GLY A 99 19.88 6.07 -10.34
N ASP A 100 20.71 7.05 -10.04
CA ASP A 100 20.77 8.36 -10.74
C ASP A 100 21.45 8.24 -12.13
N ARG A 101 21.14 7.13 -12.83
CA ARG A 101 21.73 6.75 -14.12
C ARG A 101 20.97 7.42 -15.26
N THR A 102 21.70 7.92 -16.26
CA THR A 102 21.12 8.46 -17.49
C THR A 102 20.70 7.32 -18.44
N VAL A 103 19.61 7.52 -19.19
CA VAL A 103 19.13 6.58 -20.19
C VAL A 103 20.07 6.57 -21.39
N GLU A 104 20.61 5.41 -21.74
CA GLU A 104 21.54 5.22 -22.85
C GLU A 104 20.89 4.53 -24.06
N GLY A 105 21.61 4.48 -25.20
CA GLY A 105 21.13 3.84 -26.41
C GLY A 105 20.83 2.34 -26.24
N ALA A 106 21.60 1.66 -25.41
CA ALA A 106 21.41 0.23 -25.10
C ALA A 106 20.10 -0.02 -24.30
N ASP A 107 19.69 0.90 -23.40
CA ASP A 107 18.42 0.79 -22.67
C ASP A 107 17.23 0.91 -23.63
N VAL A 108 17.36 1.77 -24.65
CA VAL A 108 16.35 1.94 -25.71
C VAL A 108 16.24 0.67 -26.58
N LEU A 109 17.36 0.00 -26.91
CA LEU A 109 17.33 -1.30 -27.62
C LEU A 109 16.55 -2.36 -26.84
N VAL A 110 16.75 -2.46 -25.52
CA VAL A 110 15.98 -3.40 -24.67
C VAL A 110 14.49 -3.03 -24.66
N ALA A 111 14.18 -1.74 -24.58
CA ALA A 111 12.79 -1.27 -24.60
C ALA A 111 12.08 -1.54 -25.94
N MET A 112 12.81 -1.56 -27.07
CA MET A 112 12.24 -1.88 -28.40
C MET A 112 11.58 -3.24 -28.46
N TYR A 113 12.06 -4.25 -27.73
CA TYR A 113 11.46 -5.60 -27.71
C TYR A 113 10.04 -5.65 -27.18
N SER A 114 9.54 -4.57 -26.59
CA SER A 114 8.14 -4.45 -26.19
C SER A 114 7.19 -4.27 -27.37
N GLU A 115 7.67 -3.73 -28.51
CA GLU A 115 6.88 -3.54 -29.73
C GLU A 115 7.09 -4.74 -30.67
N ARG A 116 6.46 -5.86 -30.34
CA ARG A 116 6.68 -7.18 -30.97
C ARG A 116 6.37 -7.22 -32.47
N ASP A 117 5.50 -6.35 -32.93
CA ASP A 117 5.01 -6.29 -34.31
C ASP A 117 5.85 -5.33 -35.19
N SER A 118 6.88 -4.68 -34.64
CA SER A 118 7.79 -3.80 -35.38
C SER A 118 8.78 -4.61 -36.22
N PHE A 119 9.04 -4.14 -37.43
CA PHE A 119 10.03 -4.74 -38.31
C PHE A 119 11.46 -4.62 -37.73
N ALA A 120 11.75 -3.57 -36.98
CA ALA A 120 12.99 -3.42 -36.25
C ALA A 120 13.26 -4.60 -35.31
N VAL A 121 12.25 -5.03 -34.55
CA VAL A 121 12.36 -6.19 -33.64
C VAL A 121 12.46 -7.52 -34.42
N TYR A 122 11.76 -7.62 -35.55
CA TYR A 122 11.89 -8.78 -36.42
C TYR A 122 13.33 -8.92 -36.95
N LEU A 123 13.96 -7.85 -37.42
CA LEU A 123 15.34 -7.86 -37.89
C LEU A 123 16.34 -8.22 -36.78
N LEU A 124 16.19 -7.63 -35.59
CA LEU A 124 17.03 -7.96 -34.45
C LEU A 124 16.98 -9.45 -34.12
N LYS A 125 15.77 -10.06 -34.14
CA LYS A 125 15.62 -11.50 -33.92
C LYS A 125 16.22 -12.33 -35.04
N ARG A 126 16.08 -11.90 -36.30
CA ARG A 126 16.65 -12.59 -37.46
C ARG A 126 18.20 -12.63 -37.41
N HIS A 127 18.80 -11.57 -36.87
CA HIS A 127 20.24 -11.49 -36.57
C HIS A 127 20.61 -12.17 -35.25
N GLN A 128 19.75 -13.04 -34.69
CA GLN A 128 19.96 -13.78 -33.45
C GLN A 128 20.25 -12.93 -32.22
N ILE A 129 19.78 -11.69 -32.21
CA ILE A 129 19.87 -10.80 -31.06
C ILE A 129 18.58 -10.98 -30.26
N ASN A 130 18.70 -11.41 -29.00
CA ASN A 130 17.57 -11.63 -28.12
C ASN A 130 17.56 -10.58 -27.01
N ARG A 131 16.37 -10.28 -26.47
CA ARG A 131 16.21 -9.36 -25.34
C ARG A 131 17.08 -9.82 -24.13
N LEU A 132 17.14 -11.12 -23.88
CA LEU A 132 17.87 -11.70 -22.76
C LEU A 132 19.37 -11.40 -22.86
N THR A 133 19.99 -11.65 -24.03
CA THR A 133 21.42 -11.41 -24.27
C THR A 133 21.77 -9.91 -24.12
N LEU A 134 20.92 -9.01 -24.60
CA LEU A 134 21.08 -7.57 -24.40
C LEU A 134 20.97 -7.17 -22.93
N THR A 135 20.01 -7.73 -22.18
CA THR A 135 19.84 -7.45 -20.75
C THR A 135 21.01 -7.98 -19.93
N GLN A 136 21.51 -9.18 -20.24
CA GLN A 136 22.68 -9.77 -19.59
C GLN A 136 23.97 -8.94 -19.85
N TYR A 137 24.15 -8.46 -21.09
CA TYR A 137 25.26 -7.55 -21.39
C TYR A 137 25.19 -6.26 -20.58
N LEU A 138 24.00 -5.67 -20.44
CA LEU A 138 23.80 -4.43 -19.67
C LEU A 138 23.99 -4.60 -18.16
N SER A 139 23.66 -5.79 -17.63
CA SER A 139 23.76 -6.07 -16.19
C SER A 139 25.13 -6.62 -15.76
N HIS A 140 25.77 -7.43 -16.58
CA HIS A 140 26.98 -8.17 -16.20
C HIS A 140 28.19 -7.97 -17.14
N GLY A 141 28.01 -7.26 -18.29
CA GLY A 141 29.08 -7.03 -19.27
C GLY A 141 29.53 -8.28 -20.05
N THR A 142 28.79 -9.39 -19.94
CA THR A 142 29.13 -10.67 -20.62
C THR A 142 28.89 -10.59 -22.12
N ARG A 143 29.86 -11.12 -22.92
CA ARG A 143 29.75 -11.17 -24.37
C ARG A 143 29.12 -12.50 -24.82
N LYS A 144 28.57 -12.55 -26.03
CA LYS A 144 27.96 -13.76 -26.60
C LYS A 144 28.97 -14.94 -26.72
N GLU A 145 30.24 -14.63 -26.92
CA GLU A 145 31.32 -15.62 -26.96
C GLU A 145 31.52 -16.30 -25.58
N ASP A 146 31.36 -15.53 -24.50
CA ASP A 146 31.42 -16.06 -23.12
C ASP A 146 30.18 -16.90 -22.81
N ILE A 147 29.02 -16.51 -23.33
CA ILE A 147 27.74 -17.22 -23.17
C ILE A 147 27.73 -18.52 -24.02
N GLN A 148 28.29 -18.47 -25.24
CA GLN A 148 28.43 -19.69 -26.08
C GLN A 148 29.43 -20.68 -25.50
N ALA A 149 30.47 -20.20 -24.81
CA ALA A 149 31.40 -21.07 -24.09
C ALA A 149 30.73 -21.75 -22.88
N GLU A 150 29.78 -21.06 -22.23
CA GLU A 150 28.93 -21.64 -21.15
C GLU A 150 27.84 -22.55 -21.73
N GLU A 151 27.20 -22.16 -22.85
CA GLU A 151 26.19 -22.99 -23.54
C GLU A 151 26.81 -24.19 -24.28
N GLU A 152 28.02 -24.09 -24.86
CA GLU A 152 28.75 -25.24 -25.44
C GLU A 152 29.26 -26.21 -24.37
N VAL A 153 29.48 -25.75 -23.15
CA VAL A 153 29.77 -26.63 -22.01
C VAL A 153 28.46 -27.27 -21.50
N GLU A 154 27.30 -26.62 -21.60
CA GLU A 154 26.00 -27.21 -21.26
C GLU A 154 25.43 -28.12 -22.36
N ASP A 155 25.68 -27.85 -23.67
CA ASP A 155 25.23 -28.72 -24.79
C ASP A 155 26.13 -29.95 -25.00
N ILE A 156 27.39 -29.93 -24.57
CA ILE A 156 28.26 -31.10 -24.56
C ILE A 156 27.96 -32.00 -23.36
N GLU A 157 27.39 -31.46 -22.28
CA GLU A 157 26.85 -32.25 -21.16
C GLU A 157 25.45 -32.82 -21.44
N GLY A 158 24.79 -32.42 -22.53
CA GLY A 158 23.46 -32.91 -22.95
C GLY A 158 23.46 -34.32 -23.53
N ASP A 159 24.61 -34.90 -23.91
CA ASP A 159 24.72 -36.27 -24.47
C ASP A 159 25.86 -37.09 -23.87
N ALA A 160 26.59 -36.55 -22.92
CA ALA A 160 27.52 -37.33 -22.10
C ALA A 160 27.00 -37.33 -20.66
N ALA A 161 26.40 -38.43 -20.26
CA ALA A 161 26.13 -38.76 -18.89
C ALA A 161 27.35 -38.47 -18.02
N SER A 162 27.38 -37.24 -17.43
CA SER A 162 28.25 -36.95 -16.31
C SER A 162 27.38 -36.57 -15.13
N SER A 163 26.93 -37.58 -14.39
CA SER A 163 26.96 -37.67 -12.93
C SER A 163 26.64 -36.39 -12.14
N SER A 164 25.40 -35.93 -12.21
CA SER A 164 24.61 -35.82 -11.00
C SER A 164 23.48 -36.84 -11.13
N ASN A 165 23.61 -37.96 -10.44
CA ASN A 165 22.57 -39.00 -10.27
C ASN A 165 21.38 -38.48 -9.45
N ALA A 166 21.01 -37.24 -9.59
CA ALA A 166 19.86 -36.65 -8.98
C ALA A 166 18.61 -37.08 -9.75
N GLY A 167 17.91 -38.04 -9.19
CA GLY A 167 16.66 -38.52 -9.77
C GLY A 167 15.60 -37.37 -9.84
N PRO A 168 14.51 -37.58 -10.60
CA PRO A 168 13.45 -36.54 -10.71
C PRO A 168 12.90 -36.06 -9.38
N LEU A 169 13.03 -36.83 -8.29
CA LEU A 169 12.69 -36.44 -6.94
C LEU A 169 13.63 -35.34 -6.40
N GLU A 170 14.93 -35.49 -6.63
CA GLU A 170 15.94 -34.53 -6.14
C GLU A 170 15.92 -33.22 -6.94
N GLN A 171 15.54 -33.31 -8.23
CA GLN A 171 15.48 -32.13 -9.12
C GLN A 171 14.25 -31.24 -8.87
N PHE A 172 13.09 -31.82 -8.52
CA PHE A 172 11.83 -31.11 -8.45
C PHE A 172 11.18 -31.10 -7.07
N THR A 173 11.85 -31.72 -6.06
CA THR A 173 11.33 -31.73 -4.68
C THR A 173 12.44 -31.56 -3.66
N LEU A 174 12.08 -30.93 -2.55
CA LEU A 174 12.90 -30.86 -1.34
C LEU A 174 12.47 -31.96 -0.37
N ASN A 175 13.41 -32.81 0.07
CA ASN A 175 13.15 -33.85 1.07
C ASN A 175 13.15 -33.20 2.48
N LEU A 176 11.97 -33.02 3.06
CA LEU A 176 11.79 -32.39 4.39
C LEU A 176 12.40 -33.21 5.52
N ASN A 177 12.47 -34.55 5.40
CA ASN A 177 13.12 -35.39 6.41
C ASN A 177 14.64 -35.10 6.45
N ASN A 178 15.28 -34.92 5.30
CA ASN A 178 16.69 -34.56 5.23
C ASN A 178 16.96 -33.16 5.81
N GLU A 179 16.07 -32.20 5.56
CA GLU A 179 16.20 -30.86 6.15
C GLU A 179 15.98 -30.89 7.67
N ALA A 180 15.07 -31.75 8.16
CA ALA A 180 14.90 -31.98 9.59
C ALA A 180 16.14 -32.61 10.26
N LEU A 181 16.80 -33.58 9.59
CA LEU A 181 18.07 -34.18 10.05
C LEU A 181 19.20 -33.14 10.14
N LYS A 182 19.24 -32.17 9.21
CA LYS A 182 20.23 -31.09 9.22
C LYS A 182 19.90 -29.97 10.23
N GLY A 183 18.79 -30.08 10.97
CA GLY A 183 18.36 -29.06 11.93
C GLY A 183 17.83 -27.77 11.32
N LYS A 184 17.55 -27.75 10.03
CA LYS A 184 17.08 -26.56 9.31
C LYS A 184 15.57 -26.32 9.46
N THR A 185 14.79 -27.32 9.85
CA THR A 185 13.36 -27.17 10.12
C THR A 185 13.11 -26.53 11.45
N ASP A 186 12.07 -25.69 11.51
CA ASP A 186 11.65 -25.04 12.74
C ASP A 186 10.97 -26.03 13.69
N PRO A 187 11.15 -25.89 15.02
CA PRO A 187 10.42 -26.71 15.97
C PRO A 187 8.92 -26.41 15.87
N LEU A 188 8.14 -27.47 15.73
CA LEU A 188 6.69 -27.31 15.70
C LEU A 188 6.12 -27.21 17.10
N ILE A 189 5.39 -26.15 17.37
CA ILE A 189 4.79 -25.84 18.67
C ILE A 189 3.32 -25.53 18.48
N GLY A 190 2.46 -26.12 19.31
CA GLY A 190 1.02 -25.78 19.39
C GLY A 190 0.15 -26.29 18.24
N ARG A 191 0.62 -27.25 17.42
CA ARG A 191 -0.11 -27.82 16.26
C ARG A 191 -0.31 -29.34 16.36
N GLU A 192 -0.28 -29.89 17.54
CA GLU A 192 -0.36 -31.34 17.76
C GLU A 192 -1.67 -31.93 17.22
N LYS A 193 -2.80 -31.22 17.35
CA LYS A 193 -4.11 -31.66 16.88
C LYS A 193 -4.20 -31.75 15.35
N GLU A 194 -3.67 -30.72 14.67
CA GLU A 194 -3.65 -30.66 13.20
C GLU A 194 -2.73 -31.74 12.62
N ILE A 195 -1.58 -31.97 13.24
CA ILE A 195 -0.68 -33.06 12.83
C ILE A 195 -1.30 -34.42 13.08
N GLU A 196 -1.84 -34.68 14.25
CA GLU A 196 -2.51 -35.93 14.56
C GLU A 196 -3.62 -36.20 13.54
N ARG A 197 -4.42 -35.16 13.23
CA ARG A 197 -5.50 -35.27 12.23
C ARG A 197 -4.93 -35.51 10.83
N THR A 198 -3.85 -34.87 10.44
CA THR A 198 -3.15 -35.08 9.17
C THR A 198 -2.62 -36.51 9.07
N ALA A 199 -1.96 -37.00 10.11
CA ALA A 199 -1.48 -38.38 10.21
C ALA A 199 -2.60 -39.42 10.14
N GLN A 200 -3.72 -39.19 10.84
CA GLN A 200 -4.90 -40.04 10.78
C GLN A 200 -5.46 -40.15 9.36
N ILE A 201 -5.52 -39.02 8.62
CA ILE A 201 -6.01 -38.98 7.23
C ILE A 201 -5.07 -39.75 6.32
N LEU A 202 -3.75 -39.54 6.42
CA LEU A 202 -2.74 -40.25 5.62
C LEU A 202 -2.77 -41.77 5.81
N CYS A 203 -3.20 -42.27 6.95
CA CYS A 203 -3.34 -43.67 7.25
C CYS A 203 -4.66 -44.31 6.76
N ARG A 204 -5.57 -43.54 6.14
CA ARG A 204 -6.83 -44.08 5.61
C ARG A 204 -6.61 -44.85 4.32
N ARG A 205 -7.50 -45.83 4.09
CA ARG A 205 -7.53 -46.59 2.83
C ARG A 205 -8.03 -45.77 1.64
N ARG A 206 -8.94 -44.82 1.88
CA ARG A 206 -9.52 -43.93 0.87
C ARG A 206 -9.63 -42.52 1.46
N LYS A 207 -9.59 -41.49 0.61
CA LYS A 207 -9.52 -40.07 1.03
C LYS A 207 -8.34 -39.84 1.98
N ASN A 208 -7.19 -40.37 1.60
CA ASN A 208 -5.96 -40.36 2.38
C ASN A 208 -5.09 -39.12 2.10
N ASN A 209 -5.64 -38.11 1.45
CA ASN A 209 -4.93 -36.86 1.15
C ASN A 209 -5.52 -35.75 2.03
N PRO A 210 -4.82 -35.27 3.05
CA PRO A 210 -5.21 -34.10 3.82
C PRO A 210 -5.03 -32.83 2.97
N LEU A 211 -5.97 -31.90 3.11
CA LEU A 211 -5.90 -30.56 2.57
C LEU A 211 -5.94 -29.56 3.73
N LEU A 212 -4.81 -28.94 4.00
CA LEU A 212 -4.66 -27.89 5.02
C LEU A 212 -5.27 -26.59 4.48
N VAL A 213 -6.35 -26.14 5.11
CA VAL A 213 -7.08 -24.95 4.67
C VAL A 213 -7.04 -23.91 5.80
N GLY A 214 -6.52 -22.74 5.52
CA GLY A 214 -6.39 -21.66 6.50
C GLY A 214 -5.90 -20.38 5.86
N ASP A 215 -5.98 -19.28 6.57
CA ASP A 215 -5.52 -17.98 6.10
C ASP A 215 -4.01 -17.98 5.81
N PRO A 216 -3.50 -17.04 5.00
CA PRO A 216 -2.05 -16.93 4.78
C PRO A 216 -1.32 -16.63 6.10
N GLY A 217 -0.12 -17.22 6.28
CA GLY A 217 0.70 -16.95 7.47
C GLY A 217 0.30 -17.68 8.77
N VAL A 218 -0.74 -18.57 8.76
CA VAL A 218 -1.13 -19.31 9.96
C VAL A 218 -0.27 -20.56 10.25
N GLY A 219 0.75 -20.85 9.44
CA GLY A 219 1.66 -21.97 9.66
C GLY A 219 1.23 -23.29 9.00
N LYS A 220 0.59 -23.24 7.82
CA LYS A 220 0.20 -24.47 7.06
C LYS A 220 1.41 -25.29 6.63
N THR A 221 2.45 -24.64 6.13
CA THR A 221 3.70 -25.29 5.69
C THR A 221 4.42 -25.95 6.86
N SER A 222 4.45 -25.29 8.02
CA SER A 222 5.07 -25.81 9.24
C SER A 222 4.44 -27.13 9.75
N ILE A 223 3.18 -27.42 9.41
CA ILE A 223 2.55 -28.70 9.74
C ILE A 223 3.19 -29.86 8.95
N ALA A 224 3.54 -29.65 7.67
CA ALA A 224 4.22 -30.66 6.86
C ALA A 224 5.68 -30.87 7.32
N GLU A 225 6.37 -29.78 7.65
CA GLU A 225 7.73 -29.81 8.22
C GLU A 225 7.74 -30.48 9.60
N GLY A 226 6.77 -30.16 10.45
CA GLY A 226 6.61 -30.79 11.75
C GLY A 226 6.30 -32.28 11.67
N LEU A 227 5.52 -32.73 10.69
CA LEU A 227 5.31 -34.13 10.44
C LEU A 227 6.62 -34.84 10.06
N ALA A 228 7.42 -34.24 9.17
CA ALA A 228 8.74 -34.76 8.80
C ALA A 228 9.68 -34.83 10.03
N TRP A 229 9.68 -33.81 10.87
CA TRP A 229 10.44 -33.78 12.11
C TRP A 229 10.02 -34.90 13.08
N LEU A 230 8.71 -35.14 13.25
CA LEU A 230 8.20 -36.26 14.08
C LEU A 230 8.63 -37.61 13.54
N ILE A 231 8.64 -37.80 12.21
CA ILE A 231 9.10 -39.04 11.56
C ILE A 231 10.56 -39.29 11.87
N VAL A 232 11.41 -38.29 11.68
CA VAL A 232 12.86 -38.36 11.90
C VAL A 232 13.19 -38.66 13.38
N ASN A 233 12.45 -38.05 14.32
CA ASN A 233 12.67 -38.25 15.75
C ASN A 233 11.97 -39.52 16.32
N GLY A 234 11.41 -40.37 15.47
CA GLY A 234 10.74 -41.60 15.90
C GLY A 234 9.46 -41.42 16.72
N LYS A 235 8.86 -40.20 16.69
CA LYS A 235 7.63 -39.84 17.41
C LYS A 235 6.37 -39.98 16.54
N ALA A 236 6.53 -40.33 15.25
CA ALA A 236 5.41 -40.51 14.34
C ALA A 236 4.64 -41.80 14.65
N PRO A 237 3.33 -41.87 14.31
CA PRO A 237 2.56 -43.11 14.39
C PRO A 237 3.19 -44.25 13.58
N LYS A 238 3.11 -45.49 14.08
CA LYS A 238 3.75 -46.69 13.45
C LYS A 238 3.58 -46.80 11.93
N PRO A 239 2.38 -46.53 11.33
CA PRO A 239 2.20 -46.59 9.87
C PRO A 239 2.94 -45.54 9.09
N LEU A 240 3.43 -44.47 9.72
CA LEU A 240 4.19 -43.37 9.10
C LEU A 240 5.66 -43.35 9.54
N ALA A 241 6.13 -44.30 10.35
CA ALA A 241 7.48 -44.32 10.90
C ALA A 241 8.60 -44.29 9.85
N ASN A 242 8.35 -44.85 8.66
CA ASN A 242 9.31 -44.88 7.54
C ASN A 242 8.87 -43.98 6.38
N ALA A 243 7.94 -43.00 6.62
CA ALA A 243 7.48 -42.13 5.58
C ALA A 243 8.52 -41.03 5.26
N GLU A 244 8.59 -40.66 4.00
CA GLU A 244 9.44 -39.58 3.51
C GLU A 244 8.54 -38.45 2.93
N VAL A 245 8.67 -37.24 3.46
CA VAL A 245 7.88 -36.09 3.02
C VAL A 245 8.70 -35.28 2.03
N TYR A 246 8.20 -35.16 0.82
CA TYR A 246 8.80 -34.40 -0.27
C TYR A 246 7.97 -33.15 -0.54
N SER A 247 8.54 -31.96 -0.37
CA SER A 247 7.92 -30.69 -0.73
C SER A 247 8.15 -30.41 -2.21
N LEU A 248 7.08 -30.18 -2.96
CA LEU A 248 7.13 -29.88 -4.39
C LEU A 248 7.66 -28.47 -4.64
N ASP A 249 8.71 -28.35 -5.44
CA ASP A 249 9.17 -27.08 -5.97
C ASP A 249 8.49 -26.79 -7.31
N ILE A 250 7.44 -25.93 -7.27
CA ILE A 250 6.70 -25.51 -8.45
C ILE A 250 7.61 -24.66 -9.36
N GLY A 251 8.50 -23.86 -8.78
CA GLY A 251 9.44 -23.02 -9.51
C GLY A 251 10.38 -23.85 -10.37
N ALA A 252 10.98 -24.91 -9.80
CA ALA A 252 11.87 -25.83 -10.52
C ALA A 252 11.15 -26.60 -11.63
N LEU A 253 9.87 -26.97 -11.42
CA LEU A 253 9.05 -27.60 -12.46
C LEU A 253 8.80 -26.71 -13.68
N VAL A 254 8.64 -25.42 -13.45
CA VAL A 254 8.30 -24.41 -14.48
C VAL A 254 9.54 -23.80 -15.11
N ALA A 255 10.66 -23.72 -14.39
CA ALA A 255 11.90 -23.11 -14.86
C ALA A 255 12.37 -23.75 -16.18
N GLY A 256 12.64 -22.92 -17.19
CA GLY A 256 13.15 -23.38 -18.50
C GLY A 256 12.13 -24.13 -19.38
N THR A 257 10.85 -24.27 -19.00
CA THR A 257 9.83 -24.86 -19.86
C THR A 257 9.35 -23.81 -20.87
N LYS A 258 9.61 -24.05 -22.17
CA LYS A 258 9.12 -23.19 -23.27
C LYS A 258 7.70 -23.57 -23.71
N TYR A 259 7.31 -24.81 -23.51
CA TYR A 259 6.04 -25.38 -23.95
C TYR A 259 5.33 -26.12 -22.81
N ARG A 260 4.00 -26.14 -22.84
CA ARG A 260 3.14 -26.89 -21.92
C ARG A 260 3.53 -28.36 -21.78
N GLY A 261 3.96 -28.99 -22.89
CA GLY A 261 4.38 -30.42 -22.92
C GLY A 261 5.60 -30.70 -22.06
N ASP A 262 6.51 -29.76 -21.87
CA ASP A 262 7.72 -29.95 -21.06
C ASP A 262 7.37 -30.05 -19.58
N PHE A 263 6.49 -29.16 -19.10
CA PHE A 263 5.96 -29.21 -17.74
C PHE A 263 5.19 -30.51 -17.47
N GLU A 264 4.30 -30.91 -18.38
CA GLU A 264 3.54 -32.16 -18.27
C GLU A 264 4.46 -33.38 -18.22
N LYS A 265 5.55 -33.40 -19.04
CA LYS A 265 6.57 -34.45 -19.06
C LYS A 265 7.32 -34.56 -17.73
N ARG A 266 7.78 -33.41 -17.18
CA ARG A 266 8.47 -33.34 -15.88
C ARG A 266 7.59 -33.82 -14.73
N LEU A 267 6.35 -33.31 -14.66
CA LEU A 267 5.38 -33.70 -13.63
C LEU A 267 5.08 -35.22 -13.74
N LYS A 268 4.93 -35.76 -14.95
CA LYS A 268 4.71 -37.21 -15.15
C LYS A 268 5.92 -38.03 -14.70
N GLN A 269 7.15 -37.57 -14.95
CA GLN A 269 8.35 -38.21 -14.47
C GLN A 269 8.42 -38.22 -12.94
N LEU A 270 8.12 -37.10 -12.30
CA LEU A 270 8.05 -36.97 -10.84
C LEU A 270 6.98 -37.90 -10.24
N LEU A 271 5.77 -37.91 -10.79
CA LEU A 271 4.70 -38.80 -10.31
C LEU A 271 5.08 -40.29 -10.46
N ASN A 272 5.79 -40.65 -11.52
CA ASN A 272 6.29 -42.02 -11.72
C ASN A 272 7.39 -42.38 -10.71
N ALA A 273 8.25 -41.42 -10.35
CA ALA A 273 9.27 -41.65 -9.32
C ALA A 273 8.62 -41.81 -7.93
N LEU A 274 7.65 -41.00 -7.57
CA LEU A 274 6.90 -41.14 -6.34
C LEU A 274 6.12 -42.45 -6.22
N LYS A 275 5.56 -42.96 -7.34
CA LYS A 275 4.88 -44.27 -7.34
C LYS A 275 5.80 -45.46 -7.03
N LYS A 276 7.10 -45.31 -7.30
CA LYS A 276 8.09 -46.36 -6.99
C LYS A 276 8.46 -46.42 -5.49
N ASN A 277 8.23 -45.29 -4.76
CA ASN A 277 8.47 -45.26 -3.33
C ASN A 277 7.13 -45.25 -2.56
N PRO A 278 6.67 -46.38 -2.01
CA PRO A 278 5.38 -46.51 -1.34
C PRO A 278 5.31 -45.70 -0.03
N ASN A 279 6.43 -45.27 0.49
CA ASN A 279 6.52 -44.46 1.71
C ASN A 279 6.57 -42.95 1.42
N ALA A 280 6.64 -42.54 0.16
CA ALA A 280 6.67 -41.14 -0.21
C ALA A 280 5.33 -40.44 0.04
N ILE A 281 5.41 -39.27 0.62
CA ILE A 281 4.30 -38.32 0.80
C ILE A 281 4.68 -37.03 0.08
N LEU A 282 3.88 -36.61 -0.90
CA LEU A 282 4.11 -35.35 -1.61
C LEU A 282 3.39 -34.22 -0.90
N PHE A 283 4.11 -33.22 -0.44
CA PHE A 283 3.56 -31.96 0.04
C PHE A 283 3.53 -30.94 -1.11
N ILE A 284 2.38 -30.34 -1.35
CA ILE A 284 2.18 -29.30 -2.36
C ILE A 284 1.65 -28.06 -1.65
N ASP A 285 2.51 -27.07 -1.49
CA ASP A 285 2.09 -25.77 -0.99
C ASP A 285 1.35 -25.01 -2.08
N GLU A 286 0.34 -24.24 -1.70
CA GLU A 286 -0.55 -23.51 -2.62
C GLU A 286 -1.05 -24.38 -3.78
N ILE A 287 -1.54 -25.56 -3.48
CA ILE A 287 -1.96 -26.58 -4.46
C ILE A 287 -2.96 -26.05 -5.51
N HIS A 288 -3.69 -24.99 -5.21
CA HIS A 288 -4.58 -24.30 -6.12
C HIS A 288 -3.86 -23.72 -7.34
N MET A 289 -2.57 -23.37 -7.23
CA MET A 289 -1.76 -22.89 -8.36
C MET A 289 -1.59 -23.94 -9.45
N ILE A 290 -1.56 -25.21 -9.07
CA ILE A 290 -1.40 -26.33 -10.01
C ILE A 290 -2.75 -26.79 -10.56
N ILE A 291 -3.82 -26.66 -9.76
CA ILE A 291 -5.13 -27.28 -10.02
C ILE A 291 -6.11 -26.29 -10.68
N GLY A 292 -6.04 -25.01 -10.40
CA GLY A 292 -7.07 -24.02 -10.73
C GLY A 292 -6.69 -22.90 -11.67
N ALA A 293 -5.46 -22.84 -12.12
CA ALA A 293 -4.96 -21.76 -12.98
C ALA A 293 -5.54 -21.74 -14.40
N GLY A 294 -6.68 -22.40 -14.66
CA GLY A 294 -7.24 -22.70 -15.99
C GLY A 294 -8.34 -21.79 -16.52
N SER A 295 -8.85 -20.79 -15.81
CA SER A 295 -10.08 -20.12 -16.24
C SER A 295 -10.03 -18.63 -16.53
N SER A 296 -8.89 -17.96 -16.32
CA SER A 296 -8.81 -16.54 -16.67
C SER A 296 -7.39 -16.12 -17.07
N MET A 297 -7.21 -15.78 -18.31
CA MET A 297 -6.00 -15.33 -19.03
C MET A 297 -5.10 -16.45 -19.59
N GLY A 298 -5.41 -16.91 -20.77
CA GLY A 298 -4.49 -17.24 -21.92
C GLY A 298 -3.28 -18.14 -21.75
N SER A 299 -2.89 -18.59 -20.55
CA SER A 299 -1.79 -19.55 -20.38
C SER A 299 -1.97 -20.34 -19.08
N THR A 300 -2.66 -21.47 -19.16
CA THR A 300 -2.98 -22.27 -17.99
C THR A 300 -2.32 -23.61 -18.03
N MET A 301 -1.44 -23.81 -17.07
CA MET A 301 -0.87 -25.11 -16.75
C MET A 301 -1.89 -25.92 -15.97
N ASP A 302 -2.85 -26.55 -16.65
CA ASP A 302 -3.81 -27.44 -16.00
C ASP A 302 -3.17 -28.81 -15.76
N ALA A 303 -2.44 -28.93 -14.65
CA ALA A 303 -1.88 -30.20 -14.19
C ALA A 303 -2.92 -31.10 -13.50
N SER A 304 -4.15 -30.62 -13.32
CA SER A 304 -5.19 -31.38 -12.62
C SER A 304 -5.48 -32.72 -13.28
N ASN A 305 -5.43 -32.78 -14.62
CA ASN A 305 -5.67 -34.00 -15.38
C ASN A 305 -4.58 -35.08 -15.19
N LEU A 306 -3.38 -34.70 -14.79
CA LEU A 306 -2.28 -35.61 -14.51
C LEU A 306 -2.30 -36.11 -13.04
N ILE A 307 -2.64 -35.21 -12.11
CA ILE A 307 -2.66 -35.50 -10.67
C ILE A 307 -3.93 -36.26 -10.26
N LYS A 308 -5.09 -35.93 -10.83
CA LYS A 308 -6.39 -36.58 -10.54
C LYS A 308 -6.35 -38.11 -10.62
N PRO A 309 -5.80 -38.77 -11.65
CA PRO A 309 -5.69 -40.23 -11.72
C PRO A 309 -4.81 -40.82 -10.62
N ALA A 310 -3.68 -40.18 -10.30
CA ALA A 310 -2.76 -40.66 -9.27
C ALA A 310 -3.36 -40.59 -7.85
N LEU A 311 -4.10 -39.55 -7.55
CA LEU A 311 -4.89 -39.41 -6.33
C LEU A 311 -6.08 -40.38 -6.29
N ALA A 312 -6.69 -40.68 -7.47
CA ALA A 312 -7.83 -41.57 -7.59
C ALA A 312 -7.53 -43.01 -7.17
N ASN A 313 -6.40 -43.49 -7.63
CA ASN A 313 -6.00 -44.89 -7.44
C ASN A 313 -5.35 -45.15 -6.07
N GLY A 314 -5.21 -44.09 -5.23
CA GLY A 314 -4.55 -44.17 -3.92
C GLY A 314 -3.05 -44.51 -4.01
N THR A 315 -2.47 -44.37 -5.21
CA THR A 315 -1.04 -44.66 -5.47
C THR A 315 -0.14 -43.48 -5.07
N LEU A 316 -0.71 -42.30 -4.88
CA LEU A 316 -0.05 -41.09 -4.39
C LEU A 316 -0.66 -40.68 -3.07
N ARG A 317 0.17 -40.48 -2.05
CA ARG A 317 -0.22 -39.79 -0.80
C ARG A 317 0.21 -38.34 -0.96
N CYS A 318 -0.72 -37.43 -0.79
CA CYS A 318 -0.48 -36.01 -0.98
C CYS A 318 -1.03 -35.20 0.20
N ILE A 319 -0.24 -34.26 0.69
CA ILE A 319 -0.68 -33.19 1.60
C ILE A 319 -0.77 -31.93 0.75
N GLY A 320 -1.92 -31.29 0.67
CA GLY A 320 -2.06 -30.00 0.00
C GLY A 320 -2.24 -28.88 1.02
N SER A 321 -1.80 -27.69 0.69
CA SER A 321 -2.15 -26.47 1.43
C SER A 321 -2.89 -25.49 0.52
N THR A 322 -3.82 -24.71 1.07
CA THR A 322 -4.53 -23.64 0.34
C THR A 322 -5.17 -22.66 1.33
N THR A 323 -5.65 -21.52 0.83
CA THR A 323 -6.40 -20.59 1.66
C THR A 323 -7.89 -20.91 1.63
N PHE A 324 -8.69 -20.31 2.52
CA PHE A 324 -10.15 -20.46 2.52
C PHE A 324 -10.79 -19.93 1.25
N GLN A 325 -10.22 -18.87 0.67
CA GLN A 325 -10.73 -18.25 -0.54
C GLN A 325 -10.56 -19.16 -1.75
N GLU A 326 -9.35 -19.66 -1.99
CA GLU A 326 -9.04 -20.56 -3.11
C GLU A 326 -9.69 -21.93 -2.94
N TYR A 327 -9.86 -22.40 -1.69
CA TYR A 327 -10.62 -23.62 -1.43
C TYR A 327 -12.04 -23.52 -1.99
N ARG A 328 -12.76 -22.41 -1.71
CA ARG A 328 -14.11 -22.18 -2.24
C ARG A 328 -14.12 -22.01 -3.77
N GLN A 329 -13.12 -21.33 -4.32
CA GLN A 329 -13.07 -21.04 -5.75
C GLN A 329 -12.72 -22.25 -6.59
N VAL A 330 -11.82 -23.12 -6.13
CA VAL A 330 -11.24 -24.23 -6.88
C VAL A 330 -11.77 -25.58 -6.42
N PHE A 331 -11.64 -25.92 -5.12
CA PHE A 331 -11.95 -27.25 -4.63
C PHE A 331 -13.44 -27.54 -4.48
N GLU A 332 -14.23 -26.57 -4.03
CA GLU A 332 -15.68 -26.76 -3.89
C GLU A 332 -16.37 -26.92 -5.23
N LYS A 333 -15.85 -26.27 -6.27
CA LYS A 333 -16.38 -26.38 -7.64
C LYS A 333 -15.99 -27.67 -8.34
N ASP A 334 -14.82 -28.24 -8.01
CA ASP A 334 -14.37 -29.51 -8.59
C ASP A 334 -14.71 -30.71 -7.69
N HIS A 335 -15.86 -31.32 -7.94
CA HIS A 335 -16.33 -32.50 -7.21
C HIS A 335 -15.38 -33.71 -7.29
N ALA A 336 -14.51 -33.80 -8.30
CA ALA A 336 -13.56 -34.89 -8.43
C ALA A 336 -12.40 -34.74 -7.43
N LEU A 337 -11.96 -33.51 -7.17
CA LEU A 337 -10.93 -33.20 -6.19
C LEU A 337 -11.47 -33.23 -4.77
N SER A 338 -12.62 -32.62 -4.51
CA SER A 338 -13.23 -32.59 -3.16
C SER A 338 -13.53 -33.96 -2.58
N ARG A 339 -13.79 -34.94 -3.42
CA ARG A 339 -13.96 -36.36 -3.00
C ARG A 339 -12.66 -37.06 -2.64
N ARG A 340 -11.50 -36.50 -2.98
CA ARG A 340 -10.19 -37.13 -2.81
C ARG A 340 -9.36 -36.53 -1.70
N PHE A 341 -9.61 -35.28 -1.42
CA PHE A 341 -9.01 -34.58 -0.31
C PHE A 341 -9.93 -34.56 0.92
N GLN A 342 -9.33 -34.59 2.10
CA GLN A 342 -10.02 -34.37 3.37
C GLN A 342 -9.55 -33.04 3.94
N LYS A 343 -10.47 -32.11 4.08
CA LYS A 343 -10.21 -30.80 4.67
C LYS A 343 -9.76 -30.92 6.12
N VAL A 344 -8.71 -30.18 6.47
CA VAL A 344 -8.20 -29.91 7.82
C VAL A 344 -8.12 -28.40 7.97
N ASP A 345 -8.94 -27.84 8.84
CA ASP A 345 -8.93 -26.42 9.10
C ASP A 345 -7.72 -26.05 9.97
N VAL A 346 -6.97 -25.05 9.53
CA VAL A 346 -5.81 -24.50 10.24
C VAL A 346 -6.16 -23.07 10.62
N ASN A 347 -6.59 -22.90 11.86
CA ASN A 347 -6.98 -21.60 12.37
C ASN A 347 -5.77 -20.78 12.84
N GLU A 348 -5.95 -19.46 12.95
CA GLU A 348 -4.98 -18.58 13.59
C GLU A 348 -4.72 -19.04 15.03
N PRO A 349 -3.46 -19.20 15.47
CA PRO A 349 -3.14 -19.57 16.84
C PRO A 349 -3.51 -18.45 17.81
N SER A 350 -3.78 -18.83 19.05
CA SER A 350 -4.00 -17.84 20.13
C SER A 350 -2.72 -17.07 20.46
N ILE A 351 -2.88 -15.96 21.16
CA ILE A 351 -1.73 -15.15 21.64
C ILE A 351 -0.78 -16.00 22.48
N SER A 352 -1.30 -16.83 23.38
CA SER A 352 -0.48 -17.72 24.22
C SER A 352 0.31 -18.75 23.41
N GLU A 353 -0.34 -19.42 22.45
CA GLU A 353 0.33 -20.38 21.56
C GLU A 353 1.39 -19.69 20.70
N THR A 354 1.12 -18.47 20.23
CA THR A 354 2.09 -17.69 19.46
C THR A 354 3.32 -17.29 20.27
N ILE A 355 3.14 -16.92 21.54
CA ILE A 355 4.26 -16.63 22.43
C ILE A 355 5.15 -17.86 22.58
N ASP A 356 4.55 -19.04 22.75
CA ASP A 356 5.33 -20.29 22.86
C ASP A 356 6.04 -20.63 21.54
N ILE A 357 5.42 -20.35 20.38
CA ILE A 357 6.05 -20.47 19.05
C ILE A 357 7.28 -19.56 18.97
N LEU A 358 7.15 -18.27 19.33
CA LEU A 358 8.28 -17.33 19.30
C LEU A 358 9.41 -17.73 20.24
N ARG A 359 9.09 -18.23 21.43
CA ARG A 359 10.07 -18.78 22.36
C ARG A 359 10.85 -19.94 21.78
N GLY A 360 10.17 -20.82 21.05
CA GLY A 360 10.82 -21.94 20.38
C GLY A 360 11.68 -21.54 19.20
N LEU A 361 11.36 -20.43 18.53
CA LEU A 361 12.13 -19.88 17.41
C LEU A 361 13.26 -18.95 17.89
N LYS A 362 13.22 -18.46 19.13
CA LYS A 362 14.13 -17.46 19.69
C LYS A 362 15.59 -17.75 19.37
N THR A 363 16.09 -18.92 19.70
CA THR A 363 17.51 -19.28 19.52
C THR A 363 17.96 -19.17 18.07
N LYS A 364 17.09 -19.55 17.11
CA LYS A 364 17.44 -19.48 15.68
C LYS A 364 17.56 -18.04 15.20
N PHE A 365 16.66 -17.14 15.65
CA PHE A 365 16.75 -15.73 15.31
C PHE A 365 17.92 -15.04 16.02
N GLU A 366 18.23 -15.44 17.27
CA GLU A 366 19.40 -14.95 17.99
C GLU A 366 20.71 -15.34 17.27
N ASP A 367 20.82 -16.58 16.83
CA ASP A 367 21.98 -17.07 16.09
C ASP A 367 22.12 -16.40 14.71
N PHE A 368 20.99 -16.15 14.02
CA PHE A 368 21.01 -15.56 12.69
C PHE A 368 21.37 -14.06 12.70
N HIS A 369 20.78 -13.30 13.63
CA HIS A 369 20.99 -11.86 13.73
C HIS A 369 22.15 -11.47 14.65
N HIS A 370 22.70 -12.40 15.43
CA HIS A 370 23.72 -12.17 16.48
C HIS A 370 23.23 -11.17 17.54
N VAL A 371 22.02 -11.37 18.04
CA VAL A 371 21.34 -10.54 19.05
C VAL A 371 20.74 -11.43 20.13
N GLU A 372 20.32 -10.83 21.25
CA GLU A 372 19.58 -11.50 22.32
C GLU A 372 18.18 -10.88 22.44
N TYR A 373 17.14 -11.71 22.55
CA TYR A 373 15.77 -11.21 22.75
C TYR A 373 15.37 -11.36 24.22
N GLU A 374 14.92 -10.27 24.86
CA GLU A 374 14.27 -10.35 26.16
C GLU A 374 12.94 -11.09 26.02
N ASP A 375 12.58 -11.97 26.99
CA ASP A 375 11.30 -12.71 26.94
C ASP A 375 10.10 -11.76 26.90
N LYS A 376 10.19 -10.62 27.58
CA LYS A 376 9.18 -9.56 27.54
C LYS A 376 9.05 -8.92 26.15
N ALA A 377 10.12 -8.84 25.37
CA ALA A 377 10.10 -8.35 23.99
C ALA A 377 9.34 -9.31 23.07
N LEU A 378 9.52 -10.62 23.25
CA LEU A 378 8.73 -11.63 22.50
C LEU A 378 7.24 -11.56 22.82
N VAL A 379 6.89 -11.42 24.10
CA VAL A 379 5.48 -11.22 24.52
C VAL A 379 4.92 -9.95 23.89
N ALA A 380 5.67 -8.83 23.96
CA ALA A 380 5.27 -7.57 23.36
C ALA A 380 5.10 -7.67 21.84
N ALA A 381 5.97 -8.41 21.13
CA ALA A 381 5.87 -8.63 19.69
C ALA A 381 4.54 -9.29 19.32
N VAL A 382 4.08 -10.29 20.08
CA VAL A 382 2.81 -10.95 19.84
C VAL A 382 1.61 -10.05 20.17
N GLU A 383 1.60 -9.44 21.35
CA GLU A 383 0.49 -8.61 21.81
C GLU A 383 0.32 -7.36 20.93
N LEU A 384 1.41 -6.67 20.61
CA LEU A 384 1.38 -5.45 19.81
C LEU A 384 1.07 -5.76 18.33
N SER A 385 1.64 -6.81 17.75
CA SER A 385 1.32 -7.21 16.38
C SER A 385 -0.15 -7.66 16.27
N SER A 386 -0.68 -8.38 17.27
CA SER A 386 -2.08 -8.77 17.31
C SER A 386 -3.01 -7.56 17.38
N LYS A 387 -2.62 -6.52 18.13
CA LYS A 387 -3.42 -5.31 18.35
C LYS A 387 -3.37 -4.32 17.19
N PHE A 388 -2.21 -4.16 16.56
CA PHE A 388 -1.96 -3.06 15.63
C PHE A 388 -1.76 -3.50 14.17
N ILE A 389 -1.41 -4.78 13.90
CA ILE A 389 -1.23 -5.30 12.55
C ILE A 389 -2.41 -6.21 12.23
N ASN A 390 -3.42 -5.66 11.50
CA ASN A 390 -4.69 -6.34 11.25
C ASN A 390 -4.81 -6.97 9.85
N ASP A 391 -3.87 -6.67 8.95
CA ASP A 391 -3.83 -7.17 7.58
C ASP A 391 -3.16 -8.54 7.42
N ARG A 392 -2.57 -9.06 8.52
CA ARG A 392 -1.87 -10.35 8.58
C ARG A 392 -2.30 -11.15 9.81
N PHE A 393 -2.02 -12.44 9.79
CA PHE A 393 -2.40 -13.38 10.84
C PHE A 393 -1.20 -13.81 11.70
N LEU A 394 -1.47 -14.21 12.94
CA LEU A 394 -0.49 -14.88 13.78
C LEU A 394 -0.24 -16.32 13.24
N PRO A 395 0.98 -16.86 13.40
CA PRO A 395 2.16 -16.28 14.05
C PRO A 395 3.00 -15.39 13.13
N ASP A 396 2.77 -15.40 11.82
CA ASP A 396 3.61 -14.78 10.79
C ASP A 396 3.93 -13.30 11.08
N LYS A 397 2.89 -12.49 11.37
CA LYS A 397 3.08 -11.07 11.71
C LYS A 397 3.93 -10.83 12.95
N ALA A 398 3.93 -11.73 13.92
CA ALA A 398 4.76 -11.61 15.12
C ALA A 398 6.19 -12.08 14.84
N ILE A 399 6.37 -13.07 13.98
CA ILE A 399 7.68 -13.53 13.48
C ILE A 399 8.34 -12.41 12.69
N ASP A 400 7.62 -11.76 11.76
CA ASP A 400 8.13 -10.63 11.00
C ASP A 400 8.63 -9.49 11.90
N VAL A 401 7.89 -9.19 12.98
CA VAL A 401 8.29 -8.15 13.96
C VAL A 401 9.61 -8.48 14.64
N ILE A 402 9.83 -9.72 15.09
CA ILE A 402 11.10 -10.10 15.74
C ILE A 402 12.24 -10.17 14.75
N ASP A 403 11.99 -10.64 13.53
CA ASP A 403 12.97 -10.71 12.45
C ASP A 403 13.46 -9.31 12.06
N GLU A 404 12.52 -8.37 11.83
CA GLU A 404 12.83 -6.98 11.49
C GLU A 404 13.56 -6.27 12.65
N ALA A 405 13.18 -6.56 13.91
CA ALA A 405 13.87 -6.01 15.09
C ALA A 405 15.33 -6.49 15.16
N GLY A 406 15.57 -7.78 14.90
CA GLY A 406 16.92 -8.36 14.82
C GLY A 406 17.73 -7.73 13.70
N ALA A 407 17.16 -7.63 12.50
CA ALA A 407 17.80 -7.01 11.35
C ALA A 407 18.15 -5.53 11.60
N GLN A 408 17.21 -4.75 12.16
CA GLN A 408 17.46 -3.35 12.50
C GLN A 408 18.61 -3.19 13.50
N ARG A 409 18.65 -4.07 14.53
CA ARG A 409 19.70 -4.02 15.56
C ARG A 409 21.07 -4.32 14.96
N ARG A 410 21.15 -5.35 14.11
CA ARG A 410 22.38 -5.71 13.38
C ARG A 410 22.90 -4.58 12.49
N LEU A 411 22.02 -3.81 11.85
CA LEU A 411 22.41 -2.65 11.02
C LEU A 411 22.91 -1.46 11.83
N LYS A 412 22.46 -1.31 13.09
CA LYS A 412 22.87 -0.22 13.99
C LYS A 412 24.07 -0.59 14.87
N ALA A 413 24.78 -1.68 14.60
CA ALA A 413 25.82 -2.30 15.43
C ALA A 413 27.11 -1.47 15.63
N GLU A 414 27.02 -0.15 15.78
CA GLU A 414 28.11 0.69 16.33
C GLU A 414 28.18 0.66 17.88
N SER A 415 27.19 0.05 18.53
CA SER A 415 27.15 -0.10 19.99
C SER A 415 27.16 -1.58 20.38
N ASP A 416 27.96 -1.91 21.41
CA ASP A 416 28.18 -3.25 22.01
C ASP A 416 26.92 -3.89 22.64
N ASP A 417 25.75 -3.26 22.45
CA ASP A 417 24.45 -3.67 23.00
C ASP A 417 23.66 -4.48 22.02
N SER A 418 23.67 -5.81 22.16
CA SER A 418 22.97 -6.80 21.31
C SER A 418 21.55 -7.11 21.79
N LEU A 419 21.10 -6.56 22.96
CA LEU A 419 19.82 -6.89 23.57
C LEU A 419 18.67 -6.17 22.89
N ILE A 420 17.61 -6.94 22.52
CA ILE A 420 16.36 -6.41 21.99
C ILE A 420 15.33 -6.31 23.12
N THR A 421 14.92 -5.09 23.41
CA THR A 421 13.96 -4.72 24.46
C THR A 421 12.56 -4.48 23.91
N ILE A 422 11.61 -4.25 24.80
CA ILE A 422 10.22 -3.87 24.44
C ILE A 422 10.21 -2.62 23.56
N GLU A 423 11.05 -1.62 23.85
CA GLU A 423 11.10 -0.36 23.10
C GLU A 423 11.50 -0.57 21.62
N ASN A 424 12.41 -1.52 21.35
CA ASN A 424 12.78 -1.87 19.99
C ASN A 424 11.59 -2.49 19.24
N ILE A 425 10.82 -3.34 19.89
CA ILE A 425 9.61 -3.95 19.32
C ILE A 425 8.52 -2.89 19.07
N GLU A 426 8.31 -1.96 20.02
CA GLU A 426 7.38 -0.84 19.87
C GLU A 426 7.74 0.02 18.65
N ASP A 427 9.03 0.33 18.43
CA ASP A 427 9.51 1.08 17.28
C ASP A 427 9.23 0.34 15.95
N ILE A 428 9.50 -0.96 15.89
CA ILE A 428 9.22 -1.79 14.71
C ILE A 428 7.72 -1.86 14.42
N VAL A 429 6.90 -2.19 15.43
CA VAL A 429 5.45 -2.27 15.25
C VAL A 429 4.89 -0.93 14.80
N SER A 430 5.40 0.18 15.33
CA SER A 430 4.97 1.52 14.91
C SER A 430 5.24 1.78 13.41
N LYS A 431 6.39 1.32 12.90
CA LYS A 431 6.75 1.45 11.48
C LYS A 431 5.89 0.57 10.57
N ILE A 432 5.74 -0.71 10.94
CA ILE A 432 4.93 -1.67 10.16
C ILE A 432 3.47 -1.24 10.12
N ALA A 433 2.89 -0.90 11.28
CA ALA A 433 1.50 -0.48 11.41
C ALA A 433 1.26 0.98 10.99
N ARG A 434 2.32 1.74 10.65
CA ARG A 434 2.28 3.17 10.29
C ARG A 434 1.60 4.03 11.34
N ILE A 435 1.96 3.80 12.61
CA ILE A 435 1.43 4.51 13.77
C ILE A 435 2.57 5.30 14.40
N PRO A 436 2.32 6.48 14.98
CA PRO A 436 3.35 7.18 15.75
C PRO A 436 3.86 6.30 16.89
N PRO A 437 5.19 6.26 17.15
CA PRO A 437 5.78 5.45 18.23
C PRO A 437 5.14 5.70 19.60
N LYS A 438 4.72 6.95 19.86
CA LYS A 438 4.03 7.35 21.10
C LYS A 438 2.68 6.65 21.31
N THR A 439 2.01 6.19 20.25
CA THR A 439 0.73 5.49 20.35
C THR A 439 0.90 4.02 20.73
N VAL A 440 2.06 3.45 20.45
CA VAL A 440 2.42 2.05 20.78
C VAL A 440 2.98 1.97 22.19
N SER A 441 3.72 3.01 22.62
CA SER A 441 4.35 3.09 23.95
C SER A 441 3.37 3.48 25.06
N LYS A 442 3.78 3.31 26.31
CA LYS A 442 3.04 3.70 27.52
C LYS A 442 2.74 5.21 27.64
N ASP A 443 3.34 6.04 26.78
CA ASP A 443 3.15 7.50 26.75
C ASP A 443 1.76 7.94 26.23
N ASP A 444 0.97 7.03 25.66
CA ASP A 444 -0.42 7.31 25.25
C ASP A 444 -1.27 7.84 26.44
N LYS A 445 -0.94 7.41 27.67
CA LYS A 445 -1.61 7.93 28.88
C LYS A 445 -1.38 9.42 29.11
N ALA A 446 -0.17 9.92 28.84
CA ALA A 446 0.16 11.35 29.02
C ALA A 446 -0.57 12.20 27.97
N VAL A 447 -0.61 11.76 26.69
CA VAL A 447 -1.36 12.45 25.63
C VAL A 447 -2.84 12.51 25.97
N LEU A 448 -3.44 11.40 26.41
CA LEU A 448 -4.85 11.35 26.78
C LEU A 448 -5.16 12.17 28.04
N GLN A 449 -4.23 12.25 28.99
CA GLN A 449 -4.40 13.04 30.20
C GLN A 449 -4.56 14.53 29.87
N TYR A 450 -3.76 15.04 28.95
CA TYR A 450 -3.74 16.46 28.58
C TYR A 450 -4.55 16.80 27.32
N LEU A 451 -5.18 15.83 26.67
CA LEU A 451 -5.92 15.98 25.41
C LEU A 451 -6.94 17.13 25.47
N GLU A 452 -7.74 17.20 26.52
CA GLU A 452 -8.77 18.23 26.70
C GLU A 452 -8.14 19.62 26.81
N ARG A 453 -7.10 19.77 27.63
CA ARG A 453 -6.39 21.02 27.82
C ARG A 453 -5.76 21.52 26.53
N ASP A 454 -5.12 20.62 25.79
CA ASP A 454 -4.37 20.97 24.59
C ASP A 454 -5.32 21.28 23.41
N LEU A 455 -6.46 20.59 23.31
CA LEU A 455 -7.52 20.98 22.38
C LEU A 455 -8.10 22.36 22.69
N LYS A 456 -8.38 22.68 23.97
CA LYS A 456 -8.91 24.00 24.40
C LYS A 456 -7.94 25.15 24.12
N ARG A 457 -6.63 24.88 24.07
CA ARG A 457 -5.61 25.89 23.72
C ARG A 457 -5.63 26.30 22.25
N VAL A 458 -6.11 25.43 21.38
CA VAL A 458 -6.04 25.63 19.92
C VAL A 458 -7.41 25.90 19.32
N VAL A 459 -8.49 25.42 19.96
CA VAL A 459 -9.87 25.64 19.51
C VAL A 459 -10.62 26.37 20.60
N PHE A 460 -11.08 27.59 20.28
CA PHE A 460 -11.69 28.49 21.22
C PHE A 460 -13.22 28.40 21.22
N GLY A 461 -13.85 28.61 22.38
CA GLY A 461 -15.28 28.75 22.53
C GLY A 461 -16.11 27.47 22.38
N GLN A 462 -15.48 26.31 22.43
CA GLN A 462 -16.12 24.98 22.32
C GLN A 462 -15.79 24.07 23.51
N ASP A 463 -15.64 24.65 24.70
CA ASP A 463 -15.13 23.92 25.88
C ASP A 463 -15.97 22.70 26.25
N GLU A 464 -17.32 22.82 26.21
CA GLU A 464 -18.22 21.71 26.50
C GLU A 464 -18.11 20.58 25.48
N ALA A 465 -18.02 20.94 24.19
CA ALA A 465 -17.86 20.00 23.10
C ALA A 465 -16.52 19.23 23.20
N ILE A 466 -15.45 19.94 23.52
CA ILE A 466 -14.11 19.37 23.69
C ILE A 466 -14.05 18.45 24.92
N SER A 467 -14.67 18.86 26.04
CA SER A 467 -14.71 18.04 27.26
C SER A 467 -15.50 16.75 27.05
N ALA A 468 -16.64 16.81 26.34
CA ALA A 468 -17.44 15.64 26.00
C ALA A 468 -16.65 14.68 25.08
N LEU A 469 -15.99 15.21 24.04
CA LEU A 469 -15.16 14.44 23.12
C LEU A 469 -13.99 13.75 23.84
N ALA A 470 -13.24 14.51 24.65
CA ALA A 470 -12.10 13.98 25.37
C ALA A 470 -12.49 12.87 26.37
N SER A 471 -13.62 13.06 27.08
CA SER A 471 -14.15 12.05 28.01
C SER A 471 -14.54 10.77 27.30
N ALA A 472 -15.20 10.86 26.15
CA ALA A 472 -15.62 9.70 25.36
C ALA A 472 -14.41 8.92 24.78
N ILE A 473 -13.37 9.64 24.31
CA ILE A 473 -12.14 9.03 23.83
C ILE A 473 -11.39 8.33 24.98
N LYS A 474 -11.30 8.97 26.17
CA LYS A 474 -10.69 8.37 27.35
C LYS A 474 -11.39 7.07 27.78
N LEU A 475 -12.73 7.06 27.76
CA LEU A 475 -13.54 5.88 28.09
C LEU A 475 -13.26 4.72 27.14
N SER A 476 -13.22 5.01 25.82
CA SER A 476 -12.92 4.00 24.81
C SER A 476 -11.50 3.43 24.95
N ARG A 477 -10.50 4.28 25.15
CA ARG A 477 -9.09 3.87 25.33
C ARG A 477 -8.84 3.14 26.64
N ALA A 478 -9.68 3.32 27.65
CA ALA A 478 -9.63 2.56 28.90
C ALA A 478 -10.04 1.08 28.75
N GLY A 479 -10.48 0.64 27.54
CA GLY A 479 -10.90 -0.74 27.30
C GLY A 479 -12.28 -1.09 27.84
N LEU A 480 -13.08 -0.07 28.20
CA LEU A 480 -14.44 -0.26 28.72
C LEU A 480 -15.50 -0.35 27.62
N LYS A 481 -15.08 -0.36 26.35
CA LYS A 481 -15.93 -0.52 25.16
C LYS A 481 -15.78 -1.91 24.57
N ALA A 482 -16.81 -2.38 23.85
CA ALA A 482 -16.75 -3.67 23.14
C ALA A 482 -15.59 -3.69 22.13
N PRO A 483 -14.79 -4.77 22.07
CA PRO A 483 -13.58 -4.85 21.26
C PRO A 483 -13.83 -4.81 19.75
N ASP A 484 -15.06 -5.15 19.32
CA ASP A 484 -15.43 -5.22 17.90
C ASP A 484 -15.99 -3.90 17.35
N LYS A 485 -15.84 -2.79 18.08
CA LYS A 485 -16.35 -1.48 17.65
C LYS A 485 -15.22 -0.49 17.39
N PRO A 486 -15.46 0.56 16.56
CA PRO A 486 -14.52 1.68 16.40
C PRO A 486 -14.18 2.34 17.74
N VAL A 487 -13.03 3.02 17.82
CA VAL A 487 -12.61 3.79 19.00
C VAL A 487 -13.71 4.76 19.44
N GLY A 488 -14.32 5.47 18.49
CA GLY A 488 -15.43 6.36 18.75
C GLY A 488 -16.16 6.75 17.48
N SER A 489 -17.47 6.95 17.60
CA SER A 489 -18.32 7.40 16.49
C SER A 489 -19.13 8.61 16.97
N PHE A 490 -18.76 9.80 16.49
CA PHE A 490 -19.29 11.08 16.98
C PHE A 490 -19.99 11.86 15.87
N VAL A 491 -21.09 12.50 16.21
CA VAL A 491 -21.71 13.52 15.35
C VAL A 491 -21.43 14.90 15.94
N PHE A 492 -20.81 15.77 15.16
CA PHE A 492 -20.59 17.18 15.48
C PHE A 492 -21.68 18.01 14.83
N ALA A 493 -22.61 18.45 15.60
CA ALA A 493 -23.77 19.24 15.16
C ALA A 493 -23.62 20.72 15.53
N GLY A 494 -23.93 21.61 14.61
CA GLY A 494 -23.89 23.06 14.88
C GLY A 494 -23.72 23.89 13.61
N PRO A 495 -23.74 25.24 13.74
CA PRO A 495 -23.61 26.15 12.61
C PRO A 495 -22.33 25.94 11.81
N THR A 496 -22.33 26.44 10.59
CA THR A 496 -21.12 26.44 9.76
C THR A 496 -20.06 27.36 10.35
N GLY A 497 -18.78 27.02 10.23
CA GLY A 497 -17.65 27.87 10.60
C GLY A 497 -17.41 28.04 12.12
N VAL A 498 -18.00 27.20 12.98
CA VAL A 498 -17.80 27.24 14.45
C VAL A 498 -16.64 26.36 14.94
N GLY A 499 -15.91 25.69 14.03
CA GLY A 499 -14.72 24.92 14.37
C GLY A 499 -14.87 23.40 14.37
N LYS A 500 -15.98 22.82 13.87
CA LYS A 500 -16.19 21.34 13.82
C LYS A 500 -15.03 20.60 13.13
N THR A 501 -14.68 21.01 11.92
CA THR A 501 -13.59 20.43 11.13
C THR A 501 -12.22 20.72 11.77
N GLU A 502 -12.06 21.90 12.40
CA GLU A 502 -10.82 22.28 13.07
C GLU A 502 -10.54 21.41 14.31
N VAL A 503 -11.55 21.15 15.15
CA VAL A 503 -11.41 20.23 16.29
C VAL A 503 -10.98 18.86 15.80
N THR A 504 -11.56 18.37 14.71
CA THR A 504 -11.20 17.05 14.14
C THR A 504 -9.74 17.03 13.65
N LYS A 505 -9.30 18.09 12.98
CA LYS A 505 -7.92 18.25 12.50
C LYS A 505 -6.92 18.30 13.67
N GLN A 506 -7.23 19.09 14.69
CA GLN A 506 -6.36 19.19 15.87
C GLN A 506 -6.36 17.90 16.70
N LEU A 507 -7.50 17.21 16.78
CA LEU A 507 -7.56 15.88 17.39
C LEU A 507 -6.62 14.88 16.71
N ALA A 508 -6.66 14.81 15.38
CA ALA A 508 -5.76 13.95 14.61
C ALA A 508 -4.28 14.30 14.86
N LYS A 509 -3.96 15.61 14.85
CA LYS A 509 -2.60 16.10 15.10
C LYS A 509 -2.09 15.78 16.51
N LEU A 510 -2.93 15.98 17.54
CA LEU A 510 -2.55 15.69 18.95
C LEU A 510 -2.40 14.20 19.22
N LEU A 511 -3.25 13.36 18.60
CA LEU A 511 -3.13 11.91 18.66
C LEU A 511 -2.01 11.39 17.77
N GLY A 512 -1.44 12.22 16.88
CA GLY A 512 -0.40 11.85 15.95
C GLY A 512 -0.84 10.87 14.87
N VAL A 513 -2.13 10.85 14.52
CA VAL A 513 -2.72 9.97 13.51
C VAL A 513 -3.15 10.76 12.29
N GLU A 514 -3.29 10.07 11.15
CA GLU A 514 -3.72 10.71 9.89
C GLU A 514 -5.19 11.15 9.95
N LEU A 515 -5.50 12.27 9.29
CA LEU A 515 -6.87 12.73 9.07
C LEU A 515 -7.34 12.33 7.67
N VAL A 516 -8.23 11.36 7.60
CA VAL A 516 -8.88 10.94 6.36
C VAL A 516 -10.22 11.69 6.24
N ARG A 517 -10.38 12.50 5.20
CA ARG A 517 -11.58 13.32 5.00
C ARG A 517 -12.31 12.94 3.72
N PHE A 518 -13.63 12.78 3.84
CA PHE A 518 -14.56 12.65 2.72
C PHE A 518 -15.65 13.73 2.85
N ASP A 519 -15.88 14.47 1.78
CA ASP A 519 -16.99 15.42 1.68
C ASP A 519 -18.23 14.70 1.16
N MET A 520 -19.25 14.61 1.97
CA MET A 520 -20.45 13.83 1.62
C MET A 520 -21.31 14.48 0.54
N SER A 521 -21.04 15.73 0.20
CA SER A 521 -21.66 16.39 -0.97
C SER A 521 -21.29 15.72 -2.30
N GLU A 522 -20.14 15.01 -2.37
CA GLU A 522 -19.73 14.22 -3.53
C GLU A 522 -20.45 12.87 -3.63
N TYR A 523 -21.15 12.44 -2.56
CA TYR A 523 -21.78 11.13 -2.43
C TYR A 523 -23.31 11.22 -2.26
N MET A 524 -23.92 12.22 -2.89
CA MET A 524 -25.38 12.43 -2.88
C MET A 524 -26.12 11.40 -3.75
N GLU A 525 -25.46 10.86 -4.78
CA GLU A 525 -26.07 9.93 -5.71
C GLU A 525 -25.65 8.48 -5.42
N ARG A 526 -26.57 7.54 -5.70
CA ARG A 526 -26.36 6.12 -5.42
C ARG A 526 -25.11 5.54 -6.10
N HIS A 527 -24.81 5.94 -7.32
CA HIS A 527 -23.62 5.48 -8.02
C HIS A 527 -22.33 6.02 -7.43
N ALA A 528 -22.35 7.19 -6.79
CA ALA A 528 -21.20 7.72 -6.08
C ALA A 528 -20.87 6.92 -4.81
N VAL A 529 -21.89 6.34 -4.14
CA VAL A 529 -21.68 5.46 -2.97
C VAL A 529 -20.87 4.21 -3.33
N SER A 530 -21.08 3.67 -4.54
CA SER A 530 -20.28 2.52 -5.02
C SER A 530 -18.78 2.83 -5.12
N ARG A 531 -18.38 4.10 -5.24
CA ARG A 531 -16.97 4.49 -5.20
C ARG A 531 -16.34 4.33 -3.81
N LEU A 532 -17.14 4.38 -2.73
CA LEU A 532 -16.64 4.19 -1.36
C LEU A 532 -16.26 2.72 -1.06
N ILE A 533 -17.01 1.77 -1.63
CA ILE A 533 -16.87 0.33 -1.36
C ILE A 533 -16.45 -0.50 -2.58
N GLY A 534 -16.15 0.15 -3.71
CA GLY A 534 -15.86 -0.49 -4.99
C GLY A 534 -17.11 -0.76 -5.84
N ALA A 535 -16.92 -0.88 -7.15
CA ALA A 535 -18.01 -1.21 -8.07
C ALA A 535 -18.41 -2.70 -7.96
N PRO A 536 -19.69 -3.05 -8.09
CA PRO A 536 -20.12 -4.45 -8.14
C PRO A 536 -19.53 -5.21 -9.35
N PRO A 537 -19.40 -6.55 -9.28
CA PRO A 537 -18.97 -7.36 -10.41
C PRO A 537 -19.77 -7.08 -11.67
N GLY A 538 -19.07 -6.88 -12.80
CA GLY A 538 -19.67 -6.59 -14.11
C GLY A 538 -19.82 -5.10 -14.44
N TYR A 539 -19.47 -4.19 -13.57
CA TYR A 539 -19.41 -2.75 -13.86
C TYR A 539 -17.98 -2.29 -14.16
N VAL A 540 -17.85 -1.21 -14.95
CA VAL A 540 -16.56 -0.59 -15.25
C VAL A 540 -15.90 -0.11 -13.95
N GLY A 541 -14.62 -0.49 -13.72
CA GLY A 541 -13.90 -0.16 -12.50
C GLY A 541 -14.05 -1.18 -11.37
N TYR A 542 -14.59 -2.38 -11.62
CA TYR A 542 -14.67 -3.46 -10.62
C TYR A 542 -13.32 -3.83 -10.00
N ASP A 543 -12.23 -3.78 -10.79
CA ASP A 543 -10.87 -4.07 -10.29
C ASP A 543 -10.30 -2.97 -9.36
N GLN A 544 -10.96 -1.83 -9.29
CA GLN A 544 -10.59 -0.75 -8.38
C GLN A 544 -11.26 -0.97 -7.03
N GLY A 545 -10.47 -0.97 -5.97
CA GLY A 545 -10.98 -1.02 -4.58
C GLY A 545 -11.88 0.17 -4.24
N GLY A 546 -12.60 0.10 -3.13
CA GLY A 546 -13.40 1.22 -2.65
C GLY A 546 -12.51 2.32 -2.04
N LEU A 547 -12.79 3.58 -2.34
CA LEU A 547 -12.00 4.71 -1.83
C LEU A 547 -11.94 4.74 -0.30
N LEU A 548 -13.06 4.44 0.38
CA LEU A 548 -13.11 4.41 1.85
C LEU A 548 -12.33 3.21 2.39
N THR A 549 -12.54 2.03 1.82
CA THR A 549 -11.87 0.81 2.25
C THR A 549 -10.36 0.86 2.01
N ASP A 550 -9.92 1.42 0.87
CA ASP A 550 -8.51 1.61 0.56
C ASP A 550 -7.85 2.67 1.46
N ALA A 551 -8.55 3.78 1.76
CA ALA A 551 -8.03 4.80 2.66
C ALA A 551 -7.81 4.26 4.09
N ILE A 552 -8.73 3.47 4.60
CA ILE A 552 -8.62 2.82 5.92
C ILE A 552 -7.57 1.72 5.93
N HIS A 553 -7.47 0.94 4.85
CA HIS A 553 -6.42 -0.06 4.73
C HIS A 553 -5.01 0.56 4.72
N LYS A 554 -4.89 1.74 4.08
CA LYS A 554 -3.65 2.52 4.04
C LYS A 554 -3.31 3.16 5.40
N ASN A 555 -4.35 3.58 6.14
CA ASN A 555 -4.25 4.27 7.43
C ASN A 555 -5.22 3.61 8.43
N PRO A 556 -4.89 2.43 8.97
CA PRO A 556 -5.78 1.70 9.89
C PRO A 556 -5.99 2.39 11.24
N HIS A 557 -5.11 3.33 11.57
CA HIS A 557 -5.21 4.21 12.72
C HIS A 557 -5.36 5.65 12.24
N CYS A 558 -6.59 6.13 12.17
CA CYS A 558 -6.85 7.48 11.66
C CYS A 558 -8.09 8.11 12.34
N VAL A 559 -8.23 9.41 12.15
CA VAL A 559 -9.50 10.10 12.36
C VAL A 559 -10.19 10.19 11.01
N LEU A 560 -11.33 9.51 10.88
CA LEU A 560 -12.17 9.55 9.69
C LEU A 560 -13.19 10.67 9.83
N LEU A 561 -13.09 11.69 9.01
CA LEU A 561 -14.04 12.80 8.95
C LEU A 561 -14.95 12.65 7.73
N LEU A 562 -16.25 12.50 7.99
CA LEU A 562 -17.29 12.55 6.98
C LEU A 562 -18.01 13.90 7.12
N ASP A 563 -17.67 14.84 6.25
CA ASP A 563 -18.13 16.22 6.32
C ASP A 563 -19.50 16.36 5.64
N GLU A 564 -20.42 17.12 6.23
CA GLU A 564 -21.78 17.39 5.74
C GLU A 564 -22.62 16.11 5.50
N ILE A 565 -22.67 15.23 6.51
CA ILE A 565 -23.29 13.89 6.41
C ILE A 565 -24.77 13.93 5.99
N GLU A 566 -25.49 15.02 6.24
CA GLU A 566 -26.87 15.25 5.82
C GLU A 566 -27.06 15.27 4.30
N LYS A 567 -25.99 15.48 3.54
CA LYS A 567 -26.02 15.48 2.07
C LYS A 567 -25.80 14.09 1.48
N ALA A 568 -25.34 13.14 2.29
CA ALA A 568 -25.03 11.78 1.83
C ALA A 568 -26.28 11.02 1.39
N HIS A 569 -26.13 10.18 0.37
CA HIS A 569 -27.19 9.23 0.01
C HIS A 569 -27.51 8.28 1.18
N PRO A 570 -28.78 7.86 1.36
CA PRO A 570 -29.18 6.95 2.45
C PRO A 570 -28.34 5.67 2.57
N ASP A 571 -27.83 5.12 1.47
CA ASP A 571 -27.00 3.93 1.48
C ASP A 571 -25.67 4.13 2.24
N VAL A 572 -25.15 5.36 2.35
CA VAL A 572 -23.98 5.67 3.18
C VAL A 572 -24.24 5.38 4.66
N PHE A 573 -25.44 5.70 5.14
CA PHE A 573 -25.81 5.39 6.52
C PHE A 573 -25.85 3.90 6.79
N ASN A 574 -26.29 3.08 5.82
CA ASN A 574 -26.26 1.62 5.93
C ASN A 574 -24.84 1.07 6.05
N LEU A 575 -23.88 1.63 5.29
CA LEU A 575 -22.47 1.28 5.41
C LEU A 575 -21.91 1.65 6.79
N LEU A 576 -22.24 2.86 7.28
CA LEU A 576 -21.78 3.31 8.58
C LEU A 576 -22.37 2.49 9.72
N LEU A 577 -23.63 2.03 9.62
CA LEU A 577 -24.23 1.12 10.59
C LEU A 577 -23.42 -0.17 10.71
N GLN A 578 -23.02 -0.77 9.58
CA GLN A 578 -22.18 -1.96 9.55
C GLN A 578 -20.81 -1.71 10.21
N VAL A 579 -20.18 -0.57 9.90
CA VAL A 579 -18.91 -0.17 10.52
C VAL A 579 -19.04 0.02 12.03
N MET A 580 -20.07 0.70 12.49
CA MET A 580 -20.28 0.97 13.92
C MET A 580 -20.63 -0.28 14.72
N ASP A 581 -21.29 -1.27 14.12
CA ASP A 581 -21.66 -2.53 14.79
C ASP A 581 -20.55 -3.56 14.85
N HIS A 582 -19.80 -3.70 13.75
CA HIS A 582 -18.83 -4.78 13.57
C HIS A 582 -17.37 -4.31 13.47
N GLY A 583 -17.13 -3.00 13.54
CA GLY A 583 -15.78 -2.44 13.40
C GLY A 583 -15.08 -2.81 12.09
N ALA A 584 -15.84 -3.23 11.07
CA ALA A 584 -15.27 -3.70 9.81
C ALA A 584 -16.24 -3.45 8.65
N LEU A 585 -15.67 -3.23 7.47
CA LEU A 585 -16.42 -3.09 6.22
C LEU A 585 -15.79 -3.98 5.16
N THR A 586 -16.61 -4.77 4.49
CA THR A 586 -16.15 -5.60 3.37
C THR A 586 -16.50 -4.91 2.06
N ASP A 587 -15.51 -4.72 1.20
CA ASP A 587 -15.71 -4.16 -0.13
C ASP A 587 -16.36 -5.17 -1.09
N ASN A 588 -16.73 -4.71 -2.29
CA ASN A 588 -17.33 -5.57 -3.30
C ASN A 588 -16.37 -6.62 -3.88
N ASN A 589 -15.06 -6.47 -3.66
CA ASN A 589 -14.03 -7.45 -4.01
C ASN A 589 -13.83 -8.51 -2.91
N GLY A 590 -14.57 -8.43 -1.80
CA GLY A 590 -14.47 -9.34 -0.66
C GLY A 590 -13.34 -9.00 0.31
N ARG A 591 -12.65 -7.87 0.12
CA ARG A 591 -11.59 -7.42 1.03
C ARG A 591 -12.21 -6.74 2.26
N LYS A 592 -11.82 -7.19 3.43
CA LYS A 592 -12.28 -6.66 4.72
C LYS A 592 -11.34 -5.56 5.21
N SER A 593 -11.87 -4.37 5.45
CA SER A 593 -11.16 -3.25 6.07
C SER A 593 -11.57 -3.11 7.53
N ASP A 594 -10.59 -2.89 8.42
CA ASP A 594 -10.77 -2.84 9.87
C ASP A 594 -10.87 -1.40 10.36
N PHE A 595 -11.96 -1.10 11.06
CA PHE A 595 -12.24 0.23 11.62
C PHE A 595 -12.12 0.27 13.15
N ARG A 596 -11.71 -0.80 13.81
CA ARG A 596 -11.63 -0.88 15.28
C ARG A 596 -10.71 0.17 15.90
N ASN A 597 -9.70 0.60 15.17
CA ASN A 597 -8.75 1.63 15.61
C ASN A 597 -9.03 3.02 15.01
N VAL A 598 -10.18 3.21 14.37
CA VAL A 598 -10.59 4.46 13.72
C VAL A 598 -11.49 5.27 14.65
N ILE A 599 -11.28 6.60 14.70
CA ILE A 599 -12.21 7.55 15.30
C ILE A 599 -13.05 8.13 14.17
N ILE A 600 -14.35 7.90 14.20
CA ILE A 600 -15.30 8.36 13.19
C ILE A 600 -15.93 9.67 13.67
N VAL A 601 -15.78 10.71 12.88
CA VAL A 601 -16.41 12.04 13.12
C VAL A 601 -17.28 12.38 11.93
N LEU A 602 -18.54 12.61 12.20
CA LEU A 602 -19.56 13.04 11.24
C LEU A 602 -19.88 14.50 11.53
N THR A 603 -19.80 15.40 10.55
CA THR A 603 -20.24 16.78 10.77
C THR A 603 -21.61 17.00 10.14
N THR A 604 -22.42 17.83 10.79
CA THR A 604 -23.72 18.22 10.27
C THR A 604 -24.03 19.65 10.62
N ASN A 605 -24.79 20.31 9.75
CA ASN A 605 -25.35 21.65 9.98
C ASN A 605 -26.82 21.59 10.39
N ILE A 606 -27.40 20.41 10.54
CA ILE A 606 -28.78 20.21 10.97
C ILE A 606 -28.96 20.78 12.37
N GLY A 607 -30.06 21.52 12.56
CA GLY A 607 -30.38 22.23 13.80
C GLY A 607 -29.81 23.67 13.88
N ALA A 608 -28.88 24.04 12.98
CA ALA A 608 -28.35 25.42 12.96
C ALA A 608 -29.39 26.47 12.56
N GLU A 609 -30.35 26.12 11.70
CA GLU A 609 -31.42 27.01 11.26
C GLU A 609 -32.40 27.34 12.38
N SER A 610 -32.63 26.44 13.32
CA SER A 610 -33.49 26.68 14.48
C SER A 610 -32.85 27.64 15.48
N ILE A 611 -31.53 27.69 15.57
CA ILE A 611 -30.78 28.63 16.41
C ILE A 611 -30.82 30.05 15.81
N SER A 612 -30.88 30.18 14.50
CA SER A 612 -30.85 31.48 13.79
C SER A 612 -32.22 32.11 13.66
N ARG A 613 -33.30 31.38 13.91
CA ARG A 613 -34.65 31.97 13.95
C ARG A 613 -34.79 32.85 15.19
N THR A 614 -34.75 34.14 14.98
CA THR A 614 -35.08 35.13 16.02
C THR A 614 -36.47 34.82 16.58
N SER A 615 -36.54 34.48 17.86
CA SER A 615 -37.81 34.32 18.57
C SER A 615 -38.62 35.61 18.43
N ILE A 616 -39.78 35.52 17.80
CA ILE A 616 -40.76 36.60 17.79
C ILE A 616 -41.46 36.53 19.16
N GLY A 617 -40.81 37.10 20.20
CA GLY A 617 -41.33 37.14 21.56
C GLY A 617 -40.27 37.57 22.58
N PHE A 618 -40.71 38.21 23.68
CA PHE A 618 -39.88 38.78 24.74
C PHE A 618 -39.26 37.77 25.73
N THR A 619 -39.21 36.47 25.43
CA THR A 619 -38.62 35.45 26.28
C THR A 619 -37.55 34.70 25.51
N GLU A 620 -36.34 34.65 26.08
CA GLU A 620 -35.29 33.73 25.65
C GLU A 620 -35.78 32.30 25.87
N GLN A 621 -36.27 31.64 24.82
CA GLN A 621 -36.57 30.23 24.85
C GLN A 621 -35.26 29.44 24.66
N ASP A 622 -35.04 28.49 25.55
CA ASP A 622 -33.94 27.57 25.49
C ASP A 622 -34.16 26.60 24.30
N ASN A 623 -33.58 26.94 23.14
CA ASN A 623 -33.73 26.22 21.87
C ASN A 623 -32.97 24.87 21.82
N SER A 624 -32.50 24.37 22.96
CA SER A 624 -31.79 23.08 23.05
C SER A 624 -32.68 21.91 22.67
N ASN A 625 -33.98 21.97 22.93
CA ASN A 625 -34.93 20.94 22.56
C ASN A 625 -35.21 20.88 21.04
N ASP A 626 -35.23 22.04 20.36
CA ASP A 626 -35.46 22.10 18.91
C ASP A 626 -34.33 21.44 18.11
N ASN A 627 -33.11 21.59 18.58
CA ASN A 627 -31.94 20.91 17.96
C ASN A 627 -32.01 19.38 18.10
N GLN A 628 -32.45 18.90 19.26
CA GLN A 628 -32.63 17.46 19.46
C GLN A 628 -33.77 16.90 18.58
N GLU A 629 -34.84 17.68 18.38
CA GLU A 629 -35.92 17.26 17.48
C GLU A 629 -35.47 17.27 16.00
N ALA A 630 -34.72 18.28 15.56
CA ALA A 630 -34.16 18.31 14.21
C ALA A 630 -33.24 17.10 13.94
N MET A 631 -32.41 16.76 14.90
CA MET A 631 -31.56 15.55 14.85
C MET A 631 -32.38 14.26 14.84
N LYS A 632 -33.48 14.20 15.60
CA LYS A 632 -34.41 13.03 15.61
C LYS A 632 -35.11 12.84 14.27
N ARG A 633 -35.39 13.92 13.55
CA ARG A 633 -36.01 13.88 12.21
C ARG A 633 -35.02 13.50 11.12
N ALA A 634 -33.77 13.94 11.24
CA ALA A 634 -32.72 13.74 10.22
C ALA A 634 -32.09 12.35 10.27
N PHE A 635 -31.90 11.81 11.46
CA PHE A 635 -31.21 10.51 11.63
C PHE A 635 -32.17 9.46 12.23
N ALA A 636 -32.23 8.30 11.58
CA ALA A 636 -33.02 7.18 12.07
C ALA A 636 -32.62 6.80 13.52
N PRO A 637 -33.58 6.34 14.34
CA PRO A 637 -33.29 5.92 15.73
C PRO A 637 -32.17 4.88 15.80
N GLU A 638 -32.14 3.98 14.83
CA GLU A 638 -31.13 2.94 14.73
C GLU A 638 -29.72 3.49 14.59
N PHE A 639 -29.53 4.50 13.74
CA PHE A 639 -28.26 5.18 13.56
C PHE A 639 -27.82 5.94 14.82
N ARG A 640 -28.74 6.69 15.43
CA ARG A 640 -28.45 7.47 16.65
C ARG A 640 -28.02 6.62 17.84
N ASN A 641 -28.62 5.43 18.00
CA ASN A 641 -28.30 4.51 19.10
C ASN A 641 -26.91 3.85 18.98
N ARG A 642 -26.26 3.97 17.82
CA ARG A 642 -24.91 3.44 17.58
C ARG A 642 -23.81 4.48 17.71
N LEU A 643 -24.19 5.74 17.82
CA LEU A 643 -23.25 6.85 18.08
C LEU A 643 -22.81 6.82 19.55
N ASP A 644 -21.53 7.04 19.77
CA ASP A 644 -20.97 7.22 21.12
C ASP A 644 -21.30 8.60 21.71
N GLY A 645 -21.56 9.57 20.84
CA GLY A 645 -21.97 10.89 21.28
C GLY A 645 -22.42 11.82 20.15
N VAL A 646 -23.38 12.66 20.47
CA VAL A 646 -23.76 13.82 19.66
C VAL A 646 -23.22 15.06 20.36
N ILE A 647 -22.22 15.69 19.76
CA ILE A 647 -21.50 16.83 20.33
C ILE A 647 -22.00 18.09 19.67
N GLN A 648 -22.55 18.97 20.48
CA GLN A 648 -23.11 20.22 20.02
C GLN A 648 -22.07 21.35 20.03
N PHE A 649 -21.92 22.01 18.90
CA PHE A 649 -21.08 23.18 18.73
C PHE A 649 -21.97 24.42 18.74
N LYS A 650 -21.65 25.35 19.64
CA LYS A 650 -22.37 26.60 19.82
C LYS A 650 -21.83 27.68 18.88
N ALA A 651 -22.65 28.69 18.58
CA ALA A 651 -22.15 29.88 17.89
C ALA A 651 -21.08 30.56 18.76
N LEU A 652 -20.07 31.14 18.10
CA LEU A 652 -18.96 31.78 18.82
C LEU A 652 -19.39 33.12 19.40
N PRO A 653 -19.19 33.38 20.71
CA PRO A 653 -19.39 34.69 21.28
C PRO A 653 -18.32 35.68 20.80
N THR A 654 -18.61 36.99 20.84
CA THR A 654 -17.75 38.05 20.30
C THR A 654 -16.34 38.02 20.91
N SER A 655 -16.22 37.77 22.21
CA SER A 655 -14.91 37.64 22.89
C SER A 655 -14.03 36.50 22.37
N VAL A 656 -14.63 35.44 21.84
CA VAL A 656 -13.92 34.33 21.26
C VAL A 656 -13.49 34.64 19.82
N ILE A 657 -14.24 35.50 19.11
CA ILE A 657 -13.91 35.88 17.73
C ILE A 657 -12.56 36.59 17.68
N GLU A 658 -12.27 37.47 18.66
CA GLU A 658 -10.98 38.14 18.80
C GLU A 658 -9.83 37.12 18.92
N SER A 659 -9.99 36.08 19.77
CA SER A 659 -9.01 35.01 19.89
C SER A 659 -8.82 34.20 18.58
N VAL A 660 -9.88 34.09 17.78
CA VAL A 660 -9.80 33.46 16.44
C VAL A 660 -9.01 34.33 15.46
N VAL A 661 -9.21 35.66 15.51
CA VAL A 661 -8.41 36.63 14.73
C VAL A 661 -6.95 36.50 15.10
N ASP A 662 -6.61 36.51 16.40
CA ASP A 662 -5.22 36.35 16.86
C ASP A 662 -4.57 35.05 16.41
N LYS A 663 -5.33 33.95 16.42
CA LYS A 663 -4.84 32.66 15.85
C LYS A 663 -4.48 32.80 14.39
N PHE A 664 -5.35 33.36 13.56
CA PHE A 664 -5.08 33.54 12.13
C PHE A 664 -3.92 34.50 11.85
N LEU A 665 -3.78 35.54 12.65
CA LEU A 665 -2.65 36.48 12.57
C LEU A 665 -1.33 35.78 12.98
N THR A 666 -1.35 34.95 14.02
CA THR A 666 -0.18 34.15 14.43
C THR A 666 0.20 33.13 13.36
N GLU A 667 -0.78 32.45 12.73
CA GLU A 667 -0.53 31.54 11.60
C GLU A 667 0.05 32.28 10.38
N LEU A 668 -0.39 33.53 10.14
CA LEU A 668 0.16 34.38 9.09
C LEU A 668 1.60 34.81 9.44
N GLN A 669 1.86 35.24 10.68
CA GLN A 669 3.21 35.59 11.14
C GLN A 669 4.18 34.44 10.95
N ALA A 670 3.81 33.21 11.32
CA ALA A 670 4.66 32.03 11.11
C ALA A 670 5.00 31.76 9.64
N GLN A 671 4.13 32.18 8.68
CA GLN A 671 4.43 32.13 7.24
C GLN A 671 5.37 33.24 6.79
N LEU A 672 5.36 34.39 7.50
CA LEU A 672 6.16 35.57 7.20
C LEU A 672 7.57 35.49 7.83
N ASP A 673 7.75 34.69 8.88
CA ASP A 673 9.03 34.52 9.59
C ASP A 673 10.13 34.04 8.63
N ASP A 674 9.84 33.11 7.73
CA ASP A 674 10.76 32.64 6.67
C ASP A 674 11.17 33.77 5.70
N LYS A 675 10.37 34.83 5.59
CA LYS A 675 10.62 36.01 4.74
C LYS A 675 11.21 37.19 5.53
N LYS A 676 11.47 37.00 6.83
CA LYS A 676 11.98 38.04 7.75
C LYS A 676 11.05 39.26 7.83
N VAL A 677 9.74 39.03 7.76
CA VAL A 677 8.73 40.08 7.85
C VAL A 677 7.99 39.94 9.17
N VAL A 678 7.97 40.99 9.97
CA VAL A 678 7.24 41.07 11.24
C VAL A 678 5.97 41.89 11.03
N LEU A 679 4.84 41.33 11.44
CA LEU A 679 3.53 41.96 11.28
C LEU A 679 3.04 42.52 12.64
N GLU A 680 2.90 43.83 12.73
CA GLU A 680 2.31 44.49 13.87
C GLU A 680 0.89 44.94 13.53
N VAL A 681 -0.10 44.34 14.19
CA VAL A 681 -1.52 44.62 13.96
C VAL A 681 -2.05 45.42 15.16
N ASP A 682 -2.54 46.62 14.94
CA ASP A 682 -3.12 47.44 16.01
C ASP A 682 -4.48 46.90 16.50
N GLN A 683 -4.93 47.33 17.66
CA GLN A 683 -6.19 46.85 18.23
C GLN A 683 -7.40 47.21 17.35
N SER A 684 -7.38 48.38 16.71
CA SER A 684 -8.46 48.83 15.83
C SER A 684 -8.58 47.92 14.59
N ALA A 685 -7.47 47.46 14.04
CA ALA A 685 -7.46 46.52 12.93
C ALA A 685 -7.96 45.13 13.33
N ARG A 686 -7.63 44.66 14.54
CA ARG A 686 -8.17 43.41 15.10
C ARG A 686 -9.69 43.49 15.31
N ASP A 687 -10.17 44.58 15.87
CA ASP A 687 -11.60 44.82 16.08
C ASP A 687 -12.35 44.89 14.75
N TRP A 688 -11.76 45.54 13.73
CA TRP A 688 -12.32 45.60 12.39
C TRP A 688 -12.38 44.22 11.74
N LEU A 689 -11.32 43.41 11.88
CA LEU A 689 -11.31 42.01 11.41
C LEU A 689 -12.36 41.18 12.11
N ALA A 690 -12.50 41.32 13.43
CA ALA A 690 -13.49 40.59 14.21
C ALA A 690 -14.94 40.97 13.79
N ALA A 691 -15.20 42.25 13.55
CA ALA A 691 -16.52 42.71 13.16
C ALA A 691 -16.95 42.32 11.74
N ASN A 692 -16.00 42.33 10.79
CA ASN A 692 -16.27 42.05 9.38
C ASN A 692 -15.98 40.58 8.97
N GLY A 693 -15.16 39.85 9.74
CA GLY A 693 -14.76 38.49 9.47
C GLY A 693 -15.66 37.41 10.06
N TYR A 694 -16.68 37.79 10.83
CA TYR A 694 -17.64 36.87 11.42
C TYR A 694 -19.06 37.14 10.93
N ASP A 695 -19.72 36.09 10.47
CA ASP A 695 -21.13 36.10 10.10
C ASP A 695 -21.89 35.06 10.93
N ARG A 696 -23.10 35.39 11.38
CA ARG A 696 -23.91 34.48 12.24
C ARG A 696 -24.28 33.17 11.55
N GLN A 697 -24.40 33.16 10.23
CA GLN A 697 -24.74 31.96 9.44
C GLN A 697 -23.52 31.20 8.95
N MET A 698 -22.45 31.93 8.59
CA MET A 698 -21.23 31.37 8.01
C MET A 698 -20.10 31.19 9.03
N GLY A 699 -20.27 31.66 10.26
CA GLY A 699 -19.27 31.61 11.33
C GLY A 699 -18.01 32.39 11.00
N ALA A 700 -16.86 31.83 11.32
CA ALA A 700 -15.55 32.42 11.04
C ALA A 700 -15.00 32.11 9.61
N ARG A 701 -15.78 31.48 8.72
CA ARG A 701 -15.34 31.24 7.33
C ARG A 701 -14.97 32.50 6.55
N PRO A 702 -15.72 33.64 6.66
CA PRO A 702 -15.37 34.87 5.99
C PRO A 702 -14.02 35.45 6.43
N MET A 703 -13.57 35.16 7.66
CA MET A 703 -12.31 35.65 8.23
C MET A 703 -11.08 35.31 7.37
N GLN A 704 -10.97 34.06 6.93
CA GLN A 704 -9.85 33.65 6.10
C GLN A 704 -9.81 34.40 4.77
N ARG A 705 -10.97 34.62 4.18
CA ARG A 705 -11.11 35.38 2.93
C ARG A 705 -10.74 36.85 3.13
N LEU A 706 -11.20 37.43 4.24
CA LEU A 706 -10.90 38.80 4.59
C LEU A 706 -9.38 39.01 4.82
N ILE A 707 -8.75 38.11 5.57
CA ILE A 707 -7.30 38.13 5.77
C ILE A 707 -6.55 37.93 4.42
N GLN A 708 -7.07 37.08 3.56
CA GLN A 708 -6.47 36.88 2.24
C GLN A 708 -6.53 38.14 1.37
N GLU A 709 -7.66 38.83 1.37
CA GLU A 709 -7.90 40.02 0.55
C GLU A 709 -7.17 41.26 1.08
N HIS A 710 -7.24 41.49 2.39
CA HIS A 710 -6.77 42.74 3.01
C HIS A 710 -5.34 42.65 3.59
N LEU A 711 -4.83 41.46 3.86
CA LEU A 711 -3.48 41.29 4.40
C LEU A 711 -2.56 40.50 3.44
N LYS A 712 -2.93 39.26 3.07
CA LYS A 712 -2.01 38.40 2.30
C LYS A 712 -1.71 38.94 0.88
N LYS A 713 -2.70 39.45 0.16
CA LYS A 713 -2.50 40.02 -1.18
C LYS A 713 -1.58 41.25 -1.17
N PRO A 714 -1.86 42.29 -0.35
CA PRO A 714 -0.96 43.44 -0.28
C PRO A 714 0.45 43.08 0.20
N LEU A 715 0.58 42.20 1.22
CA LEU A 715 1.86 41.70 1.68
C LEU A 715 2.65 40.98 0.59
N ALA A 716 1.96 40.17 -0.21
CA ALA A 716 2.61 39.46 -1.33
C ALA A 716 3.19 40.43 -2.37
N GLU A 717 2.48 41.51 -2.69
CA GLU A 717 3.00 42.57 -3.59
C GLU A 717 4.19 43.28 -2.97
N MET A 718 4.15 43.61 -1.67
CA MET A 718 5.27 44.24 -0.97
C MET A 718 6.51 43.34 -0.89
N ILE A 719 6.32 42.02 -0.69
CA ILE A 719 7.42 41.05 -0.60
C ILE A 719 8.00 40.72 -1.97
N LEU A 720 7.18 40.71 -3.03
CA LEU A 720 7.65 40.34 -4.37
C LEU A 720 8.22 41.50 -5.17
N PHE A 721 7.64 42.68 -5.02
CA PHE A 721 7.92 43.84 -5.91
C PHE A 721 8.15 45.16 -5.16
N GLY A 722 7.91 45.16 -3.84
CA GLY A 722 7.96 46.40 -3.04
C GLY A 722 9.12 46.44 -2.04
N GLU A 723 8.95 47.24 -1.00
CA GLU A 723 9.96 47.60 0.00
C GLU A 723 10.49 46.42 0.82
N LEU A 724 9.80 45.29 0.83
CA LEU A 724 10.16 44.10 1.59
C LEU A 724 10.90 43.03 0.77
N ALA A 725 11.20 43.32 -0.53
CA ALA A 725 11.73 42.30 -1.45
C ALA A 725 13.14 41.81 -1.10
N ASP A 726 14.04 42.74 -0.65
CA ASP A 726 15.45 42.41 -0.48
C ASP A 726 15.85 42.06 0.95
N HIS A 727 15.22 42.68 1.98
CA HIS A 727 15.70 42.61 3.35
C HIS A 727 14.65 42.19 4.38
N GLY A 728 13.37 41.99 3.97
CA GLY A 728 12.26 41.89 4.89
C GLY A 728 11.96 43.24 5.57
N GLY A 729 11.34 43.25 6.73
CA GLY A 729 11.05 44.47 7.49
C GLY A 729 9.81 44.36 8.38
N ASN A 730 9.48 45.45 9.07
CA ASN A 730 8.34 45.51 9.96
C ASN A 730 7.15 46.18 9.24
N VAL A 731 5.97 45.57 9.33
CA VAL A 731 4.74 46.05 8.69
C VAL A 731 3.69 46.32 9.75
N ALA A 732 3.28 47.57 9.86
CA ALA A 732 2.15 47.98 10.68
C ALA A 732 0.84 47.87 9.91
N VAL A 733 -0.17 47.31 10.55
CA VAL A 733 -1.53 47.18 10.00
C VAL A 733 -2.47 48.05 10.83
N SER A 734 -3.14 49.01 10.19
CA SER A 734 -4.12 49.90 10.80
C SER A 734 -5.40 49.98 9.96
N VAL A 735 -6.45 50.53 10.54
CA VAL A 735 -7.74 50.71 9.82
C VAL A 735 -7.65 51.91 8.88
N LYS A 736 -7.95 51.67 7.61
CA LYS A 736 -8.09 52.74 6.58
C LYS A 736 -9.44 53.42 6.76
N LYS A 737 -9.42 54.75 6.99
CA LYS A 737 -10.62 55.57 7.11
C LYS A 737 -10.72 56.51 5.90
N GLU A 738 -11.83 56.48 5.17
CA GLU A 738 -12.19 57.41 4.11
C GLU A 738 -13.51 58.07 4.47
N ASP A 739 -13.54 59.39 4.46
CA ASP A 739 -14.71 60.24 4.85
C ASP A 739 -15.32 59.86 6.23
N GLY A 740 -14.44 59.48 7.18
CA GLY A 740 -14.87 59.09 8.53
C GLY A 740 -15.49 57.69 8.64
N LYS A 741 -15.54 56.92 7.54
CA LYS A 741 -15.98 55.51 7.54
C LYS A 741 -14.77 54.57 7.40
N GLU A 742 -14.82 53.46 8.12
CA GLU A 742 -13.84 52.41 8.05
C GLU A 742 -14.05 51.58 6.76
N VAL A 743 -13.11 51.68 5.80
CA VAL A 743 -13.26 51.09 4.45
C VAL A 743 -12.42 49.81 4.27
N GLY A 744 -11.42 49.60 5.13
CA GLY A 744 -10.53 48.44 5.02
C GLY A 744 -9.32 48.54 5.93
N LEU A 745 -8.28 47.77 5.59
CA LEU A 745 -6.99 47.79 6.28
C LEU A 745 -5.94 48.47 5.42
N GLN A 746 -5.02 49.18 6.05
CA GLN A 746 -3.86 49.81 5.44
C GLN A 746 -2.58 49.22 6.04
N LEU A 747 -1.63 48.83 5.16
CA LEU A 747 -0.33 48.35 5.54
C LEU A 747 0.70 49.46 5.31
N SER A 748 1.61 49.65 6.25
CA SER A 748 2.73 50.59 6.15
C SER A 748 4.00 49.91 6.67
N VAL A 749 5.08 50.02 5.91
CA VAL A 749 6.41 49.55 6.33
C VAL A 749 7.02 50.63 7.22
N PHE A 750 7.61 50.23 8.35
CA PHE A 750 8.34 51.11 9.23
C PHE A 750 9.70 50.49 9.63
N GLU A 751 10.67 51.35 9.78
CA GLU A 751 12.01 50.93 10.28
C GLU A 751 11.98 50.93 11.80
N ASP A 752 12.55 49.89 12.40
CA ASP A 752 12.67 49.78 13.86
C ASP A 752 13.73 50.78 14.35
N GLN A 753 13.29 51.85 15.04
CA GLN A 753 14.19 52.88 15.57
C GLN A 753 15.05 52.43 16.74
N THR A 754 15.06 51.13 17.07
CA THR A 754 15.76 50.58 18.25
C THR A 754 17.05 49.83 17.95
N ALA A 755 17.55 49.80 16.72
CA ALA A 755 18.88 49.25 16.43
C ALA A 755 19.93 50.35 16.49
N GLU A 756 20.43 50.73 17.66
CA GLU A 756 21.73 51.37 17.80
C GLU A 756 22.80 50.38 17.34
N PRO A 757 23.72 50.78 16.46
CA PRO A 757 24.82 49.88 16.04
C PRO A 757 25.77 49.68 17.19
N ALA A 758 25.99 48.43 17.61
CA ALA A 758 27.04 48.01 18.51
C ALA A 758 28.34 47.73 17.73
#